data_b94c6fd0e48aeceb98c90d5fb2f86a7c
#
_entry.id   b94c6fd0e48aeceb98c90d5fb2f86a7c
#
_cell.length_a   1.000
_cell.length_b   1.000
_cell.length_c   1.000
_cell.angle_alpha   90.00
_cell.angle_beta   90.00
_cell.angle_gamma   90.00
#
_symmetry.space_group_name_H-M   'P 1'
#
loop_
_entity.id
_entity.type
_entity.pdbx_description
1 polymer ?
#
loop_
_entity_poly.entity_id
_entity_poly.type
_entity_poly.pdbx_seq_one_letter_code
_entity_poly.pdbx_strand_id
1 'polypeptide(L)'
;MPNQPQSIMAASRASGMGIHKLGKMLSLSQGYSLSNSLFEAPTEQSNSQIPHDPKGKHMSSDNTEAKCPFHQAAGGGTTNRDWWPTQLRVDLLQQHSSKSNPLGADFDYASEFKSLDLAALKQDLAALMTDSQDWWPADFGHYGPLFVRMAWHSAGTYRIGDGRGGAGRGQQRFAPLNSWPDNVSLDKARRLLWPIKQKYGNKISWADLMVLTGNVALETMGFKTFGFAGGRADVWEPDQDVYWGREDKWLGGDVRYAQGSPGVAKHAVLVKDDDSQKPHTRDLENPLAAVQMGLIYVNPEGPNGKPDPVAAAIDIRETFARMAMDDEETVALIAGGHTFGKTHGAAPASNISMEPEAAGLESQGFGWHNSHGTGSGADAITSGLEVTWTSTPTKWGHDYFEFLFKYEWELTKSPAGAQQWVAKNAEATVPHAFDASKKQLPTMLTTDLSMRMDPAYEKISRRFLANPDQFADAFARAWYKLTHRDMGPRARYLGADVPAEVLIWQDPIPAVDHPLVDGKDVAALRKMVLASGLTVSELVSTAWASASTFRGSDKRGGANGARIRLAPQKDWAVNQPVQLAKVLTALEGIQADFNKGGKKISLADLIVLAGCVAIEKAAKDAGQEVTVPFTPGRADASQAQTDVHSFAPLEPAADGFRNWLGGRYSVPAEALLIDRAQLLTLTAPEMTVLVGGLRVLGANVGGAKHGVFTDKPGQLTNDWFVNLLDMNTAWKPTSDARESFEGSDRKNGAAKWTGTRIDLVFGSNAQLRAIAEVYASADAKKKFVGDFVKAWTKVMELDRF
;
A
#
# COMPACT_ATOMS: atom_id res chain seq x y z
N MET A 1 32.12 31.33 -45.18
CA MET A 1 33.60 31.50 -45.13
C MET A 1 34.00 31.73 -43.70
N PRO A 2 35.16 31.22 -43.35
CA PRO A 2 35.26 29.97 -42.58
C PRO A 2 35.98 30.23 -41.25
N ASN A 3 35.94 29.24 -40.31
CA ASN A 3 37.15 28.65 -39.77
C ASN A 3 36.82 27.64 -38.64
N GLN A 4 36.95 26.40 -38.96
CA GLN A 4 37.63 25.45 -38.11
C GLN A 4 39.15 25.72 -38.26
N PRO A 5 40.11 25.17 -37.53
CA PRO A 5 40.11 23.89 -36.82
C PRO A 5 41.08 23.83 -35.60
N GLN A 6 41.25 22.76 -35.00
CA GLN A 6 42.48 21.89 -34.89
C GLN A 6 42.59 21.20 -33.54
N SER A 7 42.63 19.89 -33.71
CA SER A 7 43.22 18.88 -32.87
C SER A 7 44.56 19.18 -32.26
N ILE A 8 44.85 18.74 -31.03
CA ILE A 8 46.21 18.35 -30.62
C ILE A 8 46.14 17.01 -29.90
N MET A 9 46.68 15.98 -30.55
CA MET A 9 47.27 14.80 -29.95
C MET A 9 48.67 15.08 -29.43
N ALA A 10 49.05 14.54 -28.28
CA ALA A 10 50.37 14.08 -27.88
C ALA A 10 50.22 13.39 -26.52
N ALA A 11 50.37 12.12 -26.34
CA ALA A 11 51.51 11.18 -26.46
C ALA A 11 52.72 11.55 -25.58
N SER A 12 52.93 10.69 -24.53
CA SER A 12 54.18 9.99 -24.24
C SER A 12 54.12 9.37 -22.84
N ARG A 13 54.22 8.05 -22.75
CA ARG A 13 55.43 7.24 -22.41
C ARG A 13 55.83 7.44 -20.94
N ALA A 14 55.66 6.42 -20.12
CA ALA A 14 56.42 5.18 -19.90
C ALA A 14 57.33 5.26 -18.67
N SER A 15 57.11 4.37 -17.75
CA SER A 15 58.08 3.57 -16.97
C SER A 15 57.20 2.66 -16.08
N GLY A 16 57.16 1.44 -16.10
CA GLY A 16 58.13 0.38 -16.32
C GLY A 16 58.83 -0.01 -15.01
N MET A 17 58.19 -0.92 -14.21
CA MET A 17 58.80 -1.76 -13.18
C MET A 17 57.58 -2.37 -12.41
N GLY A 18 57.40 -3.63 -12.27
CA GLY A 18 58.28 -4.77 -12.19
C GLY A 18 57.39 -5.83 -11.51
N ILE A 19 56.96 -6.81 -12.28
CA ILE A 19 56.33 -8.02 -11.73
C ILE A 19 57.46 -8.89 -11.19
N HIS A 20 57.51 -9.14 -9.90
CA HIS A 20 58.03 -10.37 -9.33
C HIS A 20 57.70 -10.48 -7.82
N LYS A 21 57.22 -11.70 -7.50
CA LYS A 21 57.08 -12.31 -6.16
C LYS A 21 55.81 -12.01 -5.36
N LEU A 22 54.83 -12.87 -5.52
CA LEU A 22 54.23 -13.62 -4.40
C LEU A 22 53.47 -14.84 -5.00
N GLY A 23 54.21 -15.81 -5.42
CA GLY A 23 53.77 -17.18 -5.59
C GLY A 23 54.44 -18.02 -4.54
N LYS A 24 53.63 -18.56 -3.66
CA LYS A 24 53.82 -19.77 -2.87
C LYS A 24 53.07 -19.65 -1.53
N MET A 25 51.90 -20.20 -1.51
CA MET A 25 51.46 -21.10 -0.46
C MET A 25 50.00 -21.45 -0.77
N LEU A 26 49.85 -22.69 -1.06
CA LEU A 26 48.82 -23.65 -0.70
C LEU A 26 48.46 -24.53 -1.89
N SER A 27 49.31 -25.55 -2.09
CA SER A 27 48.89 -26.79 -2.72
C SER A 27 48.74 -27.81 -1.57
N LEU A 28 47.55 -28.26 -1.33
CA LEU A 28 47.28 -29.58 -0.78
C LEU A 28 45.97 -30.08 -1.39
N SER A 29 46.15 -30.75 -2.49
CA SER A 29 45.16 -31.62 -3.10
C SER A 29 45.24 -32.97 -2.40
N GLN A 30 44.10 -33.45 -1.90
CA GLN A 30 43.90 -34.92 -1.83
C GLN A 30 42.54 -35.20 -2.45
N GLY A 31 42.65 -35.94 -3.56
CA GLY A 31 41.51 -36.44 -4.29
C GLY A 31 40.82 -37.59 -3.56
N TYR A 32 39.54 -37.67 -3.80
CA TYR A 32 38.81 -38.93 -3.72
C TYR A 32 37.99 -39.12 -4.97
N SER A 33 38.19 -40.29 -5.53
CA SER A 33 37.62 -40.90 -6.72
C SER A 33 36.10 -41.09 -6.57
N LEU A 34 35.36 -40.71 -7.62
CA LEU A 34 33.97 -41.07 -7.82
C LEU A 34 33.89 -42.53 -8.31
N SER A 35 33.16 -43.37 -7.62
CA SER A 35 32.64 -44.61 -8.18
C SER A 35 31.13 -44.52 -8.31
N ASN A 36 30.65 -44.61 -9.55
CA ASN A 36 29.26 -44.83 -9.92
C ASN A 36 28.76 -46.16 -9.37
N SER A 37 27.61 -46.19 -8.74
CA SER A 37 26.76 -47.38 -8.72
C SER A 37 25.30 -46.98 -8.74
N LEU A 38 24.67 -47.44 -9.81
CA LEU A 38 23.23 -47.55 -10.03
C LEU A 38 22.56 -48.35 -8.94
N PHE A 39 21.42 -47.92 -8.43
CA PHE A 39 20.45 -48.84 -7.86
C PHE A 39 19.02 -48.46 -8.31
N GLU A 40 18.41 -49.48 -8.89
CA GLU A 40 17.02 -49.55 -9.33
C GLU A 40 16.05 -49.60 -8.16
N ALA A 41 14.82 -49.17 -8.43
CA ALA A 41 13.67 -49.26 -7.55
C ALA A 41 13.14 -50.72 -7.49
N PRO A 42 12.49 -51.11 -6.42
CA PRO A 42 11.49 -52.16 -6.47
C PRO A 42 10.07 -51.60 -6.12
N THR A 43 9.18 -51.91 -7.03
CA THR A 43 7.74 -52.01 -6.81
C THR A 43 7.39 -53.19 -5.95
N GLU A 44 6.58 -53.06 -4.94
CA GLU A 44 5.63 -54.11 -4.55
C GLU A 44 4.42 -53.59 -3.80
N GLN A 45 3.28 -54.03 -4.28
CA GLN A 45 1.96 -53.96 -3.66
C GLN A 45 1.79 -55.00 -2.59
N SER A 46 1.11 -54.77 -1.50
CA SER A 46 0.22 -55.73 -0.91
C SER A 46 -0.86 -55.12 0.01
N ASN A 47 -2.07 -55.48 -0.26
CA ASN A 47 -3.26 -55.34 0.55
C ASN A 47 -3.13 -56.05 1.90
N SER A 48 -3.69 -55.47 2.95
CA SER A 48 -4.49 -56.27 3.91
C SER A 48 -5.41 -55.42 4.78
N GLN A 49 -6.52 -55.98 5.02
CA GLN A 49 -7.76 -55.48 5.56
C GLN A 49 -7.75 -55.18 7.07
N ILE A 50 -8.70 -54.34 7.43
CA ILE A 50 -9.17 -53.89 8.75
C ILE A 50 -9.68 -55.06 9.59
N PRO A 51 -9.72 -54.94 10.95
CA PRO A 51 -11.01 -54.88 11.61
C PRO A 51 -11.18 -53.76 12.66
N HIS A 52 -12.41 -53.26 12.72
CA HIS A 52 -12.95 -52.38 13.75
C HIS A 52 -13.11 -53.08 15.10
N ASP A 53 -12.87 -52.30 16.19
CA ASP A 53 -13.74 -52.33 17.39
C ASP A 53 -13.57 -51.05 18.24
N PRO A 54 -14.62 -50.61 18.96
CA PRO A 54 -14.75 -49.24 19.46
C PRO A 54 -14.61 -49.12 20.98
N LYS A 55 -14.23 -47.96 21.43
CA LYS A 55 -14.31 -47.37 22.77
C LYS A 55 -12.98 -47.14 23.49
N GLY A 56 -12.58 -45.87 23.56
CA GLY A 56 -11.52 -45.42 24.45
C GLY A 56 -11.28 -43.91 24.37
N LYS A 57 -11.48 -43.26 25.43
CA LYS A 57 -11.45 -41.82 25.71
C LYS A 57 -10.28 -41.08 25.09
N HIS A 58 -10.57 -39.95 24.45
CA HIS A 58 -9.61 -38.96 24.01
C HIS A 58 -8.94 -38.25 25.21
N MET A 59 -7.65 -38.39 25.30
CA MET A 59 -6.76 -37.36 25.81
C MET A 59 -5.87 -36.94 24.64
N SER A 60 -6.07 -35.76 24.12
CA SER A 60 -5.18 -35.17 23.12
C SER A 60 -3.92 -34.72 23.82
N SER A 61 -2.81 -35.39 23.57
CA SER A 61 -1.47 -34.84 23.77
C SER A 61 -1.01 -34.27 22.45
N ASP A 62 -1.12 -32.98 22.30
CA ASP A 62 -0.36 -32.24 21.28
C ASP A 62 1.13 -32.34 21.62
N ASN A 63 1.77 -33.41 21.18
CA ASN A 63 3.20 -33.49 21.05
C ASN A 63 3.61 -32.79 19.76
N THR A 64 3.68 -31.48 19.77
CA THR A 64 4.57 -30.75 18.85
C THR A 64 6.00 -30.98 19.37
N GLU A 65 6.62 -32.09 18.95
CA GLU A 65 8.07 -32.23 19.05
C GLU A 65 8.71 -31.02 18.35
N ALA A 66 9.34 -30.16 19.12
CA ALA A 66 10.18 -29.10 18.62
C ALA A 66 11.29 -29.76 17.79
N LYS A 67 11.13 -29.77 16.45
CA LYS A 67 12.15 -30.30 15.55
C LYS A 67 13.41 -29.45 15.72
N CYS A 68 14.50 -30.08 16.13
CA CYS A 68 15.79 -29.47 16.24
C CYS A 68 16.16 -28.78 14.92
N PRO A 69 16.48 -27.49 14.91
CA PRO A 69 16.76 -26.73 13.69
C PRO A 69 17.91 -27.30 12.85
N PHE A 70 18.75 -28.16 13.44
CA PHE A 70 19.89 -28.75 12.78
C PHE A 70 19.56 -30.00 11.91
N HIS A 71 18.30 -30.43 11.86
CA HIS A 71 17.88 -31.56 11.02
C HIS A 71 17.36 -31.18 9.63
N GLN A 72 17.44 -29.95 9.23
CA GLN A 72 17.12 -29.55 7.86
C GLN A 72 18.37 -29.74 6.99
N ALA A 73 18.15 -30.32 5.80
CA ALA A 73 19.21 -30.69 4.86
C ALA A 73 20.20 -29.54 4.62
N ALA A 74 21.48 -29.84 4.76
CA ALA A 74 22.57 -28.94 4.41
C ALA A 74 22.48 -28.58 2.91
N GLY A 75 22.10 -27.32 2.59
CA GLY A 75 22.03 -26.90 1.21
C GLY A 75 21.57 -25.47 0.96
N GLY A 76 20.85 -24.86 1.87
CA GLY A 76 20.48 -23.43 1.80
C GLY A 76 20.79 -22.77 3.11
N GLY A 77 21.40 -21.59 3.09
CA GLY A 77 21.60 -20.81 4.31
C GLY A 77 20.27 -20.54 5.00
N THR A 78 20.15 -20.87 6.27
CA THR A 78 18.98 -20.52 7.09
C THR A 78 19.06 -19.06 7.53
N THR A 79 17.98 -18.32 7.40
CA THR A 79 17.83 -16.97 7.96
C THR A 79 17.23 -17.06 9.34
N ASN A 80 17.34 -15.99 10.14
CA ASN A 80 16.65 -15.92 11.43
C ASN A 80 15.12 -16.05 11.28
N ARG A 81 14.55 -15.75 10.13
CA ARG A 81 13.14 -15.99 9.82
C ARG A 81 12.76 -17.47 9.82
N ASP A 82 13.67 -18.32 9.34
CA ASP A 82 13.45 -19.77 9.33
C ASP A 82 13.43 -20.35 10.75
N TRP A 83 14.12 -19.68 11.66
CA TRP A 83 14.19 -20.07 13.08
C TRP A 83 13.03 -19.49 13.89
N TRP A 84 12.60 -18.24 13.56
CA TRP A 84 11.53 -17.53 14.24
C TRP A 84 10.51 -16.98 13.24
N PRO A 85 9.60 -17.81 12.72
CA PRO A 85 8.60 -17.36 11.76
C PRO A 85 7.63 -16.29 12.33
N THR A 86 7.53 -16.21 13.67
CA THR A 86 6.71 -15.21 14.37
C THR A 86 7.52 -14.00 14.86
N GLN A 87 8.74 -13.82 14.38
CA GLN A 87 9.57 -12.68 14.77
C GLN A 87 8.92 -11.36 14.34
N LEU A 88 8.97 -10.37 15.25
CA LEU A 88 8.47 -9.02 14.97
C LEU A 88 9.22 -8.39 13.78
N ARG A 89 8.48 -7.91 12.79
CA ARG A 89 8.98 -7.38 11.52
C ARG A 89 9.50 -5.94 11.63
N VAL A 90 10.51 -5.71 12.48
CA VAL A 90 11.17 -4.39 12.64
C VAL A 90 11.90 -3.96 11.35
N ASP A 91 12.25 -4.91 10.50
CA ASP A 91 12.85 -4.68 9.18
C ASP A 91 11.98 -3.80 8.26
N LEU A 92 10.65 -3.81 8.41
CA LEU A 92 9.73 -2.95 7.65
C LEU A 92 10.02 -1.45 7.82
N LEU A 93 10.62 -1.06 8.93
CA LEU A 93 10.98 0.34 9.20
C LEU A 93 12.28 0.79 8.49
N GLN A 94 12.87 -0.07 7.66
CA GLN A 94 14.09 0.21 6.90
C GLN A 94 13.89 0.12 5.38
N GLN A 95 12.69 -0.30 4.92
CA GLN A 95 12.42 -0.43 3.48
C GLN A 95 12.48 0.94 2.79
N HIS A 96 12.80 0.93 1.50
CA HIS A 96 12.95 2.14 0.67
C HIS A 96 13.96 3.15 1.24
N SER A 97 15.03 2.63 1.85
CA SER A 97 16.10 3.47 2.37
C SER A 97 16.73 4.32 1.27
N SER A 98 17.08 5.58 1.58
CA SER A 98 17.85 6.42 0.66
C SER A 98 19.18 5.81 0.23
N LYS A 99 19.72 4.85 1.01
CA LYS A 99 20.95 4.12 0.67
C LYS A 99 20.75 3.11 -0.46
N SER A 100 19.54 2.61 -0.67
CA SER A 100 19.19 1.71 -1.78
C SER A 100 18.69 2.45 -3.02
N ASN A 101 18.58 3.78 -2.98
CA ASN A 101 18.19 4.59 -4.13
C ASN A 101 19.37 4.78 -5.10
N PRO A 102 19.35 4.20 -6.31
CA PRO A 102 20.45 4.32 -7.27
C PRO A 102 20.61 5.75 -7.84
N LEU A 103 19.62 6.62 -7.67
CA LEU A 103 19.67 8.02 -8.13
C LEU A 103 20.32 8.96 -7.09
N GLY A 104 20.61 8.43 -5.88
CA GLY A 104 21.22 9.19 -4.80
C GLY A 104 20.22 9.95 -3.93
N ALA A 105 20.72 10.49 -2.81
CA ALA A 105 19.88 11.15 -1.81
C ALA A 105 19.40 12.55 -2.24
N ASP A 106 20.12 13.20 -3.16
CA ASP A 106 19.83 14.55 -3.63
C ASP A 106 18.90 14.57 -4.86
N PHE A 107 18.48 13.40 -5.35
CA PHE A 107 17.58 13.30 -6.48
C PHE A 107 16.17 13.76 -6.10
N ASP A 108 15.69 14.80 -6.79
CA ASP A 108 14.32 15.32 -6.66
C ASP A 108 13.52 15.07 -7.94
N TYR A 109 12.62 14.08 -7.87
CA TYR A 109 11.78 13.72 -9.01
C TYR A 109 10.84 14.86 -9.44
N ALA A 110 10.34 15.67 -8.51
CA ALA A 110 9.47 16.79 -8.87
C ALA A 110 10.19 17.82 -9.73
N SER A 111 11.47 18.08 -9.46
CA SER A 111 12.32 18.95 -10.28
C SER A 111 12.63 18.34 -11.65
N GLU A 112 12.92 17.04 -11.70
CA GLU A 112 13.15 16.33 -12.97
C GLU A 112 11.89 16.34 -13.85
N PHE A 113 10.74 16.02 -13.30
CA PHE A 113 9.46 16.02 -14.03
C PHE A 113 9.11 17.39 -14.61
N LYS A 114 9.43 18.49 -13.91
CA LYS A 114 9.20 19.86 -14.43
C LYS A 114 10.04 20.16 -15.68
N SER A 115 11.11 19.42 -15.92
CA SER A 115 11.95 19.54 -17.12
C SER A 115 11.46 18.69 -18.29
N LEU A 116 10.40 17.90 -18.10
CA LEU A 116 9.83 17.00 -19.11
C LEU A 116 9.03 17.79 -20.15
N ASP A 117 9.29 17.52 -21.42
CA ASP A 117 8.36 17.87 -22.50
C ASP A 117 7.23 16.81 -22.56
N LEU A 118 6.16 17.08 -21.79
CA LEU A 118 5.01 16.19 -21.67
C LEU A 118 4.29 16.02 -23.01
N ALA A 119 4.25 17.05 -23.84
CA ALA A 119 3.59 17.00 -25.14
C ALA A 119 4.35 16.08 -26.12
N ALA A 120 5.66 16.17 -26.18
CA ALA A 120 6.49 15.27 -26.97
C ALA A 120 6.39 13.81 -26.46
N LEU A 121 6.36 13.59 -25.15
CA LEU A 121 6.17 12.26 -24.59
C LEU A 121 4.80 11.68 -24.99
N LYS A 122 3.71 12.45 -24.92
CA LYS A 122 2.37 12.02 -25.35
C LYS A 122 2.34 11.68 -26.83
N GLN A 123 3.06 12.41 -27.68
CA GLN A 123 3.19 12.10 -29.12
C GLN A 123 3.90 10.76 -29.35
N ASP A 124 5.01 10.50 -28.66
CA ASP A 124 5.73 9.23 -28.77
C ASP A 124 4.85 8.05 -28.27
N LEU A 125 4.12 8.24 -27.17
CA LEU A 125 3.18 7.25 -26.68
C LEU A 125 2.04 6.99 -27.67
N ALA A 126 1.50 8.05 -28.29
CA ALA A 126 0.43 7.91 -29.30
C ALA A 126 0.94 7.16 -30.53
N ALA A 127 2.18 7.40 -30.97
CA ALA A 127 2.80 6.68 -32.08
C ALA A 127 2.97 5.18 -31.74
N LEU A 128 3.37 4.85 -30.52
CA LEU A 128 3.52 3.47 -30.05
C LEU A 128 2.20 2.68 -30.13
N MET A 129 1.04 3.33 -29.95
CA MET A 129 -0.24 2.63 -29.92
C MET A 129 -0.53 1.79 -31.17
N THR A 130 -0.05 2.21 -32.33
CA THR A 130 -0.28 1.53 -33.62
C THR A 130 1.00 0.94 -34.21
N ASP A 131 2.13 1.02 -33.53
CA ASP A 131 3.41 0.41 -33.94
C ASP A 131 3.49 -1.05 -33.46
N SER A 132 2.70 -1.91 -34.14
CA SER A 132 2.59 -3.33 -33.76
C SER A 132 3.89 -4.07 -33.99
N GLN A 133 4.41 -4.72 -32.95
CA GLN A 133 5.67 -5.45 -32.96
C GLN A 133 5.45 -6.94 -33.28
N ASP A 134 6.28 -7.52 -34.12
CA ASP A 134 6.16 -8.93 -34.51
C ASP A 134 6.27 -9.90 -33.33
N TRP A 135 7.07 -9.55 -32.33
CA TRP A 135 7.26 -10.38 -31.15
C TRP A 135 6.08 -10.34 -30.16
N TRP A 136 5.21 -9.33 -30.26
CA TRP A 136 3.97 -9.18 -29.49
C TRP A 136 2.94 -8.35 -30.29
N PRO A 137 2.23 -8.97 -31.25
CA PRO A 137 1.30 -8.26 -32.13
C PRO A 137 0.14 -7.61 -31.38
N ALA A 138 -0.25 -6.41 -31.80
CA ALA A 138 -1.34 -5.66 -31.19
C ALA A 138 -2.72 -6.21 -31.62
N ASP A 139 -3.62 -6.41 -30.64
CA ASP A 139 -5.01 -6.75 -30.92
C ASP A 139 -5.67 -5.63 -31.74
N PHE A 140 -6.36 -6.00 -32.79
CA PHE A 140 -7.02 -5.05 -33.73
C PHE A 140 -6.06 -3.97 -34.26
N GLY A 141 -4.75 -4.23 -34.25
CA GLY A 141 -3.70 -3.30 -34.69
C GLY A 141 -3.45 -2.11 -33.73
N HIS A 142 -3.90 -2.20 -32.47
CA HIS A 142 -3.78 -1.10 -31.52
C HIS A 142 -3.48 -1.58 -30.08
N TYR A 143 -2.36 -1.14 -29.49
CA TYR A 143 -1.99 -1.51 -28.12
C TYR A 143 -2.79 -0.83 -27.01
N GLY A 144 -3.65 0.13 -27.38
CA GLY A 144 -4.40 0.91 -26.37
C GLY A 144 -5.08 0.06 -25.31
N PRO A 145 -5.86 -0.99 -25.64
CA PRO A 145 -6.51 -1.83 -24.66
C PRO A 145 -5.52 -2.51 -23.68
N LEU A 146 -4.36 -2.98 -24.18
CA LEU A 146 -3.31 -3.56 -23.35
C LEU A 146 -2.73 -2.53 -22.35
N PHE A 147 -2.54 -1.29 -22.80
CA PHE A 147 -2.01 -0.23 -21.92
C PHE A 147 -3.06 0.33 -20.95
N VAL A 148 -4.34 0.37 -21.33
CA VAL A 148 -5.43 0.66 -20.37
C VAL A 148 -5.44 -0.39 -19.27
N ARG A 149 -5.32 -1.68 -19.61
CA ARG A 149 -5.23 -2.77 -18.64
C ARG A 149 -3.98 -2.63 -17.74
N MET A 150 -2.83 -2.28 -18.32
CA MET A 150 -1.60 -2.07 -17.53
C MET A 150 -1.77 -0.93 -16.50
N ALA A 151 -2.34 0.19 -16.90
CA ALA A 151 -2.58 1.32 -16.01
C ALA A 151 -3.61 0.97 -14.91
N TRP A 152 -4.70 0.30 -15.30
CA TRP A 152 -5.69 -0.22 -14.36
C TRP A 152 -5.05 -1.16 -13.32
N HIS A 153 -4.25 -2.13 -13.75
CA HIS A 153 -3.61 -3.10 -12.87
C HIS A 153 -2.48 -2.49 -12.02
N SER A 154 -1.92 -1.35 -12.43
CA SER A 154 -1.00 -0.58 -11.59
C SER A 154 -1.75 0.12 -10.46
N ALA A 155 -2.94 0.67 -10.74
CA ALA A 155 -3.72 1.49 -9.81
C ALA A 155 -4.69 0.67 -8.95
N GLY A 156 -5.29 -0.39 -9.52
CA GLY A 156 -6.36 -1.17 -8.89
C GLY A 156 -5.95 -2.02 -7.68
N THR A 157 -4.66 -2.03 -7.33
CA THR A 157 -4.17 -2.61 -6.10
C THR A 157 -4.33 -1.71 -4.86
N TYR A 158 -4.77 -0.44 -5.06
CA TYR A 158 -5.01 0.49 -3.96
C TYR A 158 -6.12 0.00 -3.02
N ARG A 159 -5.90 0.18 -1.73
CA ARG A 159 -6.89 -0.12 -0.70
C ARG A 159 -7.04 1.05 0.27
N ILE A 160 -8.27 1.53 0.44
CA ILE A 160 -8.57 2.70 1.26
C ILE A 160 -8.30 2.46 2.77
N GLY A 161 -8.37 1.20 3.22
CA GLY A 161 -8.22 0.83 4.63
C GLY A 161 -6.90 1.27 5.25
N ASP A 162 -5.78 1.12 4.51
CA ASP A 162 -4.43 1.51 4.96
C ASP A 162 -3.66 2.35 3.93
N GLY A 163 -4.29 2.67 2.80
CA GLY A 163 -3.68 3.47 1.74
C GLY A 163 -2.56 2.80 0.95
N ARG A 164 -2.33 1.50 1.17
CA ARG A 164 -1.29 0.73 0.46
C ARG A 164 -1.75 0.27 -0.91
N GLY A 165 -0.81 -0.19 -1.71
CA GLY A 165 -1.05 -0.51 -3.12
C GLY A 165 -1.11 0.74 -3.98
N GLY A 166 -1.74 0.62 -5.17
CA GLY A 166 -1.90 1.71 -6.12
C GLY A 166 -0.69 1.92 -7.04
N ALA A 167 -0.80 2.96 -7.87
CA ALA A 167 0.19 3.27 -8.90
C ALA A 167 1.39 4.08 -8.38
N GLY A 168 1.34 4.57 -7.14
CA GLY A 168 2.19 5.64 -6.62
C GLY A 168 3.70 5.40 -6.60
N ARG A 169 4.14 4.13 -6.73
CA ARG A 169 5.55 3.72 -6.62
C ARG A 169 6.05 2.82 -7.74
N GLY A 170 5.20 2.51 -8.73
CA GLY A 170 5.55 1.62 -9.84
C GLY A 170 5.77 0.16 -9.42
N GLN A 171 5.05 -0.32 -8.41
CA GLN A 171 5.20 -1.66 -7.81
C GLN A 171 4.89 -2.82 -8.75
N GLN A 172 4.15 -2.59 -9.83
CA GLN A 172 3.89 -3.61 -10.85
C GLN A 172 5.18 -4.17 -11.49
N ARG A 173 6.32 -3.50 -11.31
CA ARG A 173 7.64 -3.96 -11.79
C ARG A 173 8.24 -5.08 -10.94
N PHE A 174 7.76 -5.28 -9.71
CA PHE A 174 8.38 -6.13 -8.69
C PHE A 174 7.48 -7.31 -8.31
N ALA A 175 8.12 -8.38 -7.83
CA ALA A 175 7.42 -9.46 -7.17
C ALA A 175 6.64 -8.94 -5.92
N PRO A 176 5.46 -9.53 -5.62
CA PRO A 176 4.79 -10.58 -6.38
C PRO A 176 3.95 -10.06 -7.55
N LEU A 177 3.72 -8.74 -7.64
CA LEU A 177 2.76 -8.15 -8.58
C LEU A 177 3.12 -8.41 -10.05
N ASN A 178 4.42 -8.39 -10.40
CA ASN A 178 4.86 -8.67 -11.77
C ASN A 178 4.60 -10.12 -12.21
N SER A 179 4.31 -11.00 -11.25
CA SER A 179 4.15 -12.45 -11.45
C SER A 179 2.76 -12.97 -11.04
N TRP A 180 1.82 -12.09 -10.70
CA TRP A 180 0.45 -12.50 -10.48
C TRP A 180 -0.22 -13.00 -11.76
N PRO A 181 -1.04 -14.05 -11.70
CA PRO A 181 -1.86 -14.50 -12.85
C PRO A 181 -2.73 -13.37 -13.41
N ASP A 182 -3.25 -12.49 -12.56
CA ASP A 182 -4.02 -11.32 -12.97
C ASP A 182 -3.21 -10.33 -13.81
N ASN A 183 -1.89 -10.36 -13.72
CA ASN A 183 -0.96 -9.50 -14.47
C ASN A 183 -0.30 -10.20 -15.67
N VAL A 184 -0.82 -11.35 -16.07
CA VAL A 184 -0.29 -12.10 -17.20
C VAL A 184 -0.14 -11.21 -18.45
N SER A 185 1.00 -11.33 -19.12
CA SER A 185 1.40 -10.55 -20.30
C SER A 185 1.62 -9.03 -20.09
N LEU A 186 1.52 -8.50 -18.87
CA LEU A 186 1.87 -7.10 -18.60
C LEU A 186 3.39 -6.86 -18.52
N ASP A 187 4.19 -7.89 -18.38
CA ASP A 187 5.64 -7.87 -18.63
C ASP A 187 5.95 -7.40 -20.07
N LYS A 188 5.18 -7.84 -21.06
CA LYS A 188 5.26 -7.40 -22.46
C LYS A 188 4.86 -5.93 -22.59
N ALA A 189 3.79 -5.51 -21.95
CA ALA A 189 3.37 -4.11 -21.96
C ALA A 189 4.48 -3.17 -21.45
N ARG A 190 5.11 -3.50 -20.31
CA ARG A 190 6.24 -2.72 -19.79
C ARG A 190 7.45 -2.75 -20.71
N ARG A 191 7.71 -3.86 -21.39
CA ARG A 191 8.83 -3.94 -22.34
C ARG A 191 8.59 -3.13 -23.60
N LEU A 192 7.34 -3.05 -24.10
CA LEU A 192 6.96 -2.15 -25.19
C LEU A 192 7.22 -0.67 -24.85
N LEU A 193 7.09 -0.29 -23.58
CA LEU A 193 7.39 1.08 -23.11
C LEU A 193 8.87 1.37 -22.91
N TRP A 194 9.74 0.35 -22.88
CA TRP A 194 11.16 0.56 -22.56
C TRP A 194 11.86 1.57 -23.47
N PRO A 195 11.68 1.58 -24.81
CA PRO A 195 12.31 2.58 -25.68
C PRO A 195 11.93 4.02 -25.30
N ILE A 196 10.68 4.25 -24.90
CA ILE A 196 10.18 5.55 -24.44
C ILE A 196 10.80 5.90 -23.08
N LYS A 197 10.77 4.96 -22.12
CA LYS A 197 11.42 5.17 -20.81
C LYS A 197 12.90 5.47 -20.97
N GLN A 198 13.61 4.77 -21.85
CA GLN A 198 15.01 5.01 -22.17
C GLN A 198 15.25 6.41 -22.74
N LYS A 199 14.38 6.88 -23.64
CA LYS A 199 14.48 8.20 -24.26
C LYS A 199 14.31 9.34 -23.26
N TYR A 200 13.34 9.23 -22.35
CA TYR A 200 13.02 10.29 -21.39
C TYR A 200 13.76 10.14 -20.04
N GLY A 201 14.33 8.99 -19.75
CA GLY A 201 15.18 8.75 -18.59
C GLY A 201 14.50 9.06 -17.25
N ASN A 202 15.18 9.84 -16.41
CA ASN A 202 14.71 10.17 -15.07
C ASN A 202 13.64 11.27 -15.02
N LYS A 203 13.36 11.93 -16.16
CA LYS A 203 12.30 12.94 -16.26
C LYS A 203 10.91 12.38 -16.11
N ILE A 204 10.72 11.09 -16.34
CA ILE A 204 9.47 10.36 -16.10
C ILE A 204 9.75 9.09 -15.32
N SER A 205 9.09 8.89 -14.18
CA SER A 205 9.13 7.64 -13.43
C SER A 205 8.38 6.53 -14.17
N TRP A 206 8.63 5.27 -13.85
CA TRP A 206 7.80 4.17 -14.32
C TRP A 206 6.36 4.29 -13.81
N ALA A 207 6.20 4.74 -12.56
CA ALA A 207 4.90 4.94 -11.96
C ALA A 207 4.04 5.92 -12.78
N ASP A 208 4.59 7.09 -13.09
CA ASP A 208 3.89 8.09 -13.91
C ASP A 208 3.74 7.65 -15.36
N LEU A 209 4.76 6.99 -15.94
CA LEU A 209 4.71 6.52 -17.33
C LEU A 209 3.60 5.49 -17.55
N MET A 210 3.42 4.53 -16.66
CA MET A 210 2.38 3.51 -16.80
C MET A 210 0.97 4.12 -16.75
N VAL A 211 0.73 5.09 -15.87
CA VAL A 211 -0.55 5.79 -15.78
C VAL A 211 -0.78 6.70 -16.98
N LEU A 212 0.22 7.51 -17.36
CA LEU A 212 0.14 8.39 -18.53
C LEU A 212 -0.14 7.60 -19.82
N THR A 213 0.48 6.44 -19.96
CA THR A 213 0.27 5.57 -21.12
C THR A 213 -1.17 5.09 -21.21
N GLY A 214 -1.81 4.76 -20.08
CA GLY A 214 -3.24 4.43 -20.04
C GLY A 214 -4.13 5.60 -20.48
N ASN A 215 -3.80 6.83 -20.08
CA ASN A 215 -4.52 8.03 -20.50
C ASN A 215 -4.36 8.26 -22.01
N VAL A 216 -3.14 8.24 -22.53
CA VAL A 216 -2.88 8.42 -23.96
C VAL A 216 -3.55 7.33 -24.78
N ALA A 217 -3.58 6.09 -24.27
CA ALA A 217 -4.31 5.00 -24.91
C ALA A 217 -5.80 5.32 -25.05
N LEU A 218 -6.46 5.76 -23.99
CA LEU A 218 -7.87 6.19 -24.04
C LEU A 218 -8.07 7.35 -25.01
N GLU A 219 -7.20 8.36 -24.98
CA GLU A 219 -7.26 9.53 -25.86
C GLU A 219 -7.10 9.16 -27.34
N THR A 220 -6.18 8.26 -27.67
CA THR A 220 -5.98 7.78 -29.06
C THR A 220 -7.14 6.94 -29.58
N MET A 221 -7.90 6.32 -28.70
CA MET A 221 -9.14 5.61 -29.03
C MET A 221 -10.38 6.49 -28.98
N GLY A 222 -10.21 7.82 -28.90
CA GLY A 222 -11.29 8.82 -29.00
C GLY A 222 -12.00 9.15 -27.71
N PHE A 223 -11.51 8.69 -26.56
CA PHE A 223 -12.06 9.05 -25.25
C PHE A 223 -11.37 10.30 -24.69
N LYS A 224 -12.15 11.25 -24.16
CA LYS A 224 -11.60 12.43 -23.48
C LYS A 224 -11.41 12.14 -21.99
N THR A 225 -10.16 11.98 -21.56
CA THR A 225 -9.83 11.79 -20.15
C THR A 225 -10.12 13.06 -19.31
N PHE A 226 -10.32 12.89 -18.01
CA PHE A 226 -10.51 14.03 -17.10
C PHE A 226 -9.22 14.85 -16.91
N GLY A 227 -8.06 14.22 -17.02
CA GLY A 227 -6.74 14.81 -16.91
C GLY A 227 -5.68 13.83 -16.46
N PHE A 228 -4.49 14.37 -16.19
CA PHE A 228 -3.33 13.64 -15.67
C PHE A 228 -2.52 14.52 -14.72
N ALA A 229 -2.04 13.93 -13.65
CA ALA A 229 -1.02 14.52 -12.80
C ALA A 229 0.17 13.58 -12.67
N GLY A 230 1.38 14.11 -12.89
CA GLY A 230 2.62 13.47 -12.49
C GLY A 230 2.96 13.75 -11.02
N GLY A 231 4.06 13.15 -10.54
CA GLY A 231 4.54 13.33 -9.18
C GLY A 231 4.70 12.03 -8.40
N ARG A 232 4.53 10.86 -9.04
CA ARG A 232 4.77 9.54 -8.47
C ARG A 232 6.25 9.19 -8.63
N ALA A 233 7.00 9.20 -7.55
CA ALA A 233 8.41 8.80 -7.58
C ALA A 233 8.53 7.27 -7.53
N ASP A 234 9.44 6.72 -8.34
CA ASP A 234 9.76 5.31 -8.31
C ASP A 234 10.42 4.88 -7.01
N VAL A 235 10.22 3.62 -6.64
CA VAL A 235 11.03 2.90 -5.65
C VAL A 235 11.82 1.78 -6.34
N TRP A 236 12.79 1.20 -5.62
CA TRP A 236 13.79 0.28 -6.20
C TRP A 236 13.75 -1.11 -5.59
N GLU A 237 12.74 -1.37 -4.78
CA GLU A 237 12.48 -2.65 -4.13
C GLU A 237 10.97 -2.85 -3.93
N PRO A 238 10.49 -4.09 -3.79
CA PRO A 238 9.08 -4.36 -3.52
C PRO A 238 8.65 -3.83 -2.15
N ASP A 239 7.39 -3.41 -2.04
CA ASP A 239 6.76 -3.06 -0.77
C ASP A 239 6.61 -4.33 0.09
N GLN A 240 7.33 -4.41 1.20
CA GLN A 240 7.32 -5.55 2.11
C GLN A 240 6.31 -5.43 3.26
N ASP A 241 5.76 -4.25 3.46
CA ASP A 241 4.71 -3.95 4.42
C ASP A 241 3.32 -4.32 3.92
N VAL A 242 3.21 -4.77 2.67
CA VAL A 242 1.97 -5.26 2.07
C VAL A 242 2.01 -6.76 1.97
N TYR A 243 1.11 -7.44 2.68
CA TYR A 243 0.87 -8.85 2.44
C TYR A 243 -0.21 -9.01 1.37
N TRP A 244 0.20 -9.51 0.22
CA TRP A 244 -0.67 -9.66 -0.93
C TRP A 244 -1.46 -10.97 -0.93
N GLY A 245 -1.23 -11.88 0.03
CA GLY A 245 -1.80 -13.22 0.09
C GLY A 245 -1.12 -14.21 -0.86
N ARG A 246 -1.77 -15.33 -1.12
CA ARG A 246 -1.30 -16.37 -2.04
C ARG A 246 -2.09 -16.37 -3.33
N GLU A 247 -1.38 -16.39 -4.44
CA GLU A 247 -1.95 -16.50 -5.79
C GLU A 247 -1.19 -17.59 -6.53
N ASP A 248 -1.68 -18.81 -6.48
CA ASP A 248 -0.99 -19.98 -7.02
C ASP A 248 -1.77 -20.67 -8.16
N LYS A 249 -2.94 -20.14 -8.54
CA LYS A 249 -3.80 -20.76 -9.57
C LYS A 249 -4.41 -19.73 -10.50
N TRP A 250 -4.27 -19.99 -11.77
CA TRP A 250 -4.98 -19.36 -12.85
C TRP A 250 -6.47 -19.66 -12.75
N LEU A 251 -7.33 -18.63 -12.72
CA LEU A 251 -8.77 -18.77 -12.52
C LEU A 251 -9.13 -19.81 -11.45
N GLY A 252 -8.31 -19.94 -10.42
CA GLY A 252 -8.59 -20.81 -9.28
C GLY A 252 -9.89 -20.40 -8.62
N GLY A 253 -10.56 -21.33 -7.98
CA GLY A 253 -11.74 -21.03 -7.19
C GLY A 253 -11.43 -19.95 -6.16
N ASP A 254 -12.45 -19.19 -5.75
CA ASP A 254 -12.34 -18.06 -4.80
C ASP A 254 -12.02 -18.54 -3.37
N VAL A 255 -11.09 -19.49 -3.22
CA VAL A 255 -10.64 -20.07 -1.94
C VAL A 255 -10.20 -18.96 -0.98
N ARG A 256 -9.67 -17.89 -1.52
CA ARG A 256 -9.30 -16.67 -0.79
C ARG A 256 -10.49 -15.91 -0.21
N TYR A 257 -11.70 -16.17 -0.68
CA TYR A 257 -12.95 -15.62 -0.18
C TYR A 257 -13.79 -16.62 0.60
N ALA A 258 -13.39 -17.89 0.63
CA ALA A 258 -14.16 -18.90 1.32
C ALA A 258 -13.94 -18.81 2.84
N GLN A 259 -15.00 -18.59 3.59
CA GLN A 259 -14.98 -18.75 5.04
C GLN A 259 -14.56 -20.17 5.40
N GLY A 260 -13.56 -20.29 6.28
CA GLY A 260 -13.13 -21.59 6.82
C GLY A 260 -12.19 -22.40 5.94
N SER A 261 -11.59 -21.84 4.91
CA SER A 261 -10.53 -22.51 4.13
C SER A 261 -9.34 -22.87 5.02
N PRO A 262 -8.80 -24.10 4.93
CA PRO A 262 -7.59 -24.48 5.67
C PRO A 262 -6.42 -23.57 5.28
N GLY A 263 -5.82 -22.89 6.27
CA GLY A 263 -4.69 -21.99 6.07
C GLY A 263 -5.06 -20.52 5.96
N VAL A 264 -6.34 -20.18 5.87
CA VAL A 264 -6.78 -18.79 6.03
C VAL A 264 -6.84 -18.51 7.53
N ALA A 265 -5.85 -17.84 8.05
CA ALA A 265 -5.87 -17.42 9.43
C ALA A 265 -7.00 -16.39 9.62
N LYS A 266 -7.77 -16.50 10.69
CA LYS A 266 -8.82 -15.55 11.06
C LYS A 266 -8.17 -14.23 11.47
N HIS A 267 -8.51 -13.12 10.81
CA HIS A 267 -7.67 -11.94 10.94
C HIS A 267 -8.41 -10.69 11.31
N ALA A 268 -7.75 -9.95 12.08
CA ALA A 268 -7.83 -8.60 12.62
C ALA A 268 -9.01 -7.74 12.14
N VAL A 269 -10.08 -8.35 11.85
CA VAL A 269 -11.40 -7.79 12.04
C VAL A 269 -11.56 -7.68 13.53
N LEU A 270 -12.02 -6.55 14.00
CA LEU A 270 -12.50 -6.39 15.37
C LEU A 270 -13.35 -7.61 15.68
N VAL A 271 -12.91 -8.47 16.60
CA VAL A 271 -13.73 -9.59 17.06
C VAL A 271 -14.87 -8.96 17.84
N LYS A 272 -15.96 -8.67 17.17
CA LYS A 272 -17.23 -8.34 17.82
C LYS A 272 -17.80 -9.64 18.35
N ASP A 273 -18.11 -9.66 19.61
CA ASP A 273 -18.67 -10.86 20.31
C ASP A 273 -20.03 -11.35 19.74
N ASP A 274 -20.57 -10.70 18.70
CA ASP A 274 -21.87 -11.02 18.10
C ASP A 274 -21.91 -10.84 16.57
N ASP A 275 -21.02 -11.47 15.86
CA ASP A 275 -21.03 -11.45 14.38
C ASP A 275 -21.61 -12.72 13.74
N SER A 276 -22.40 -13.52 14.51
CA SER A 276 -23.06 -14.72 13.98
C SER A 276 -24.20 -14.46 12.99
N GLN A 277 -24.51 -13.21 12.69
CA GLN A 277 -25.68 -12.80 11.90
C GLN A 277 -25.38 -12.00 10.62
N LYS A 278 -24.10 -11.76 10.26
CA LYS A 278 -23.79 -11.09 8.98
C LYS A 278 -23.21 -12.08 7.98
N PRO A 279 -23.93 -12.41 6.92
CA PRO A 279 -23.54 -13.47 5.98
C PRO A 279 -22.35 -13.11 5.06
N HIS A 280 -21.71 -11.93 5.16
CA HIS A 280 -20.81 -11.45 4.13
C HIS A 280 -19.53 -10.74 4.62
N THR A 281 -19.16 -10.86 5.90
CA THR A 281 -17.82 -10.39 6.31
C THR A 281 -16.78 -11.45 5.97
N ARG A 282 -15.96 -11.16 4.97
CA ARG A 282 -14.83 -12.00 4.59
C ARG A 282 -13.65 -11.67 5.48
N ASP A 283 -13.11 -12.70 6.14
CA ASP A 283 -11.92 -12.55 6.96
C ASP A 283 -10.70 -12.39 6.04
N LEU A 284 -9.93 -11.36 6.24
CA LEU A 284 -8.61 -11.22 5.62
C LEU A 284 -7.62 -12.20 6.27
N GLU A 285 -6.70 -12.76 5.51
CA GLU A 285 -5.66 -13.64 6.03
C GLU A 285 -4.73 -12.94 7.04
N ASN A 286 -4.60 -11.64 6.92
CA ASN A 286 -3.83 -10.77 7.82
C ASN A 286 -4.50 -9.39 7.81
N PRO A 287 -4.66 -8.69 8.94
CA PRO A 287 -5.28 -7.36 9.00
C PRO A 287 -4.57 -6.33 8.14
N LEU A 288 -3.28 -6.57 7.92
CA LEU A 288 -2.42 -5.76 7.07
C LEU A 288 -2.35 -6.35 5.65
N ALA A 289 -3.08 -7.44 5.38
CA ALA A 289 -3.09 -8.10 4.09
C ALA A 289 -4.08 -7.46 3.14
N ALA A 290 -3.68 -7.37 1.89
CA ALA A 290 -4.62 -7.29 0.79
C ALA A 290 -5.24 -8.68 0.58
N VAL A 291 -6.51 -8.72 0.26
CA VAL A 291 -7.11 -9.92 -0.33
C VAL A 291 -6.71 -9.91 -1.81
N GLN A 292 -6.06 -10.95 -2.28
CA GLN A 292 -5.53 -11.01 -3.66
C GLN A 292 -6.64 -10.85 -4.69
N MET A 293 -7.61 -11.73 -4.70
CA MET A 293 -8.81 -11.53 -5.48
C MET A 293 -9.59 -10.37 -4.87
N GLY A 294 -10.13 -9.53 -5.73
CA GLY A 294 -10.84 -8.38 -5.29
C GLY A 294 -9.96 -7.18 -4.92
N LEU A 295 -8.71 -7.17 -5.36
CA LEU A 295 -7.94 -5.94 -5.45
C LEU A 295 -8.12 -5.29 -6.81
N ILE A 296 -7.79 -6.01 -7.88
CA ILE A 296 -7.82 -5.50 -9.24
C ILE A 296 -9.20 -5.76 -9.85
N TYR A 297 -9.70 -7.00 -9.75
CA TYR A 297 -11.03 -7.43 -10.18
C TYR A 297 -11.45 -8.74 -9.49
N VAL A 298 -12.63 -9.22 -9.78
CA VAL A 298 -13.19 -10.48 -9.26
C VAL A 298 -13.17 -11.58 -10.31
N ASN A 299 -13.49 -12.82 -9.92
CA ASN A 299 -13.57 -13.94 -10.85
C ASN A 299 -14.61 -13.67 -11.95
N PRO A 300 -14.19 -13.51 -13.21
CA PRO A 300 -15.09 -13.16 -14.33
C PRO A 300 -16.09 -14.26 -14.68
N GLU A 301 -15.84 -15.51 -14.26
CA GLU A 301 -16.78 -16.63 -14.40
C GLU A 301 -17.87 -16.64 -13.32
N GLY A 302 -17.78 -15.75 -12.32
CA GLY A 302 -18.62 -15.70 -11.13
C GLY A 302 -17.99 -16.34 -9.90
N PRO A 303 -18.54 -16.13 -8.70
CA PRO A 303 -17.99 -16.64 -7.44
C PRO A 303 -17.77 -18.15 -7.46
N ASN A 304 -16.53 -18.58 -7.16
CA ASN A 304 -16.11 -19.98 -7.24
C ASN A 304 -16.30 -20.63 -8.63
N GLY A 305 -16.24 -19.84 -9.69
CA GLY A 305 -16.48 -20.30 -11.07
C GLY A 305 -17.93 -20.67 -11.37
N LYS A 306 -18.89 -20.20 -10.54
CA LYS A 306 -20.31 -20.37 -10.78
C LYS A 306 -20.87 -19.16 -11.53
N PRO A 307 -21.52 -19.36 -12.68
CA PRO A 307 -21.96 -18.25 -13.53
C PRO A 307 -23.24 -17.60 -13.00
N ASP A 308 -23.16 -17.00 -11.81
CA ASP A 308 -24.23 -16.28 -11.11
C ASP A 308 -23.92 -14.77 -11.09
N PRO A 309 -24.54 -13.97 -11.96
CA PRO A 309 -24.30 -12.52 -12.04
C PRO A 309 -24.71 -11.75 -10.78
N VAL A 310 -25.75 -12.22 -10.06
CA VAL A 310 -26.21 -11.53 -8.83
C VAL A 310 -25.22 -11.77 -7.68
N ALA A 311 -24.72 -12.99 -7.55
CA ALA A 311 -23.66 -13.28 -6.59
C ALA A 311 -22.35 -12.55 -6.92
N ALA A 312 -22.00 -12.48 -8.21
CA ALA A 312 -20.82 -11.73 -8.67
C ALA A 312 -20.91 -10.23 -8.35
N ALA A 313 -22.10 -9.63 -8.39
CA ALA A 313 -22.29 -8.22 -8.04
C ALA A 313 -21.87 -7.89 -6.59
N ILE A 314 -22.00 -8.85 -5.66
CA ILE A 314 -21.57 -8.69 -4.26
C ILE A 314 -20.05 -8.58 -4.21
N ASP A 315 -19.35 -9.48 -4.90
CA ASP A 315 -17.88 -9.47 -4.97
C ASP A 315 -17.33 -8.21 -5.65
N ILE A 316 -17.98 -7.79 -6.73
CA ILE A 316 -17.65 -6.55 -7.44
C ILE A 316 -17.74 -5.36 -6.50
N ARG A 317 -18.88 -5.21 -5.80
CA ARG A 317 -19.13 -4.08 -4.90
C ARG A 317 -18.09 -4.03 -3.77
N GLU A 318 -17.77 -5.17 -3.16
CA GLU A 318 -16.76 -5.26 -2.11
C GLU A 318 -15.37 -4.88 -2.62
N THR A 319 -14.99 -5.39 -3.79
CA THR A 319 -13.69 -5.09 -4.42
C THR A 319 -13.54 -3.61 -4.75
N PHE A 320 -14.54 -3.02 -5.40
CA PHE A 320 -14.49 -1.62 -5.79
C PHE A 320 -14.60 -0.67 -4.59
N ALA A 321 -15.40 -1.01 -3.57
CA ALA A 321 -15.42 -0.27 -2.31
C ALA A 321 -14.05 -0.24 -1.61
N ARG A 322 -13.26 -1.33 -1.73
CA ARG A 322 -11.88 -1.37 -1.22
C ARG A 322 -10.97 -0.39 -1.96
N MET A 323 -11.18 -0.17 -3.25
CA MET A 323 -10.54 0.87 -4.05
C MET A 323 -11.12 2.28 -3.83
N ALA A 324 -12.07 2.44 -2.92
CA ALA A 324 -12.80 3.68 -2.63
C ALA A 324 -13.81 4.10 -3.71
N MET A 325 -14.30 3.15 -4.53
CA MET A 325 -15.31 3.41 -5.56
C MET A 325 -16.72 3.09 -5.05
N ASP A 326 -17.66 3.95 -5.38
CA ASP A 326 -19.08 3.70 -5.18
C ASP A 326 -19.70 2.90 -6.36
N ASP A 327 -21.01 2.64 -6.30
CA ASP A 327 -21.70 1.86 -7.34
C ASP A 327 -21.70 2.56 -8.70
N GLU A 328 -21.77 3.89 -8.74
CA GLU A 328 -21.74 4.67 -9.99
C GLU A 328 -20.36 4.64 -10.64
N GLU A 329 -19.32 4.88 -9.85
CA GLU A 329 -17.93 4.79 -10.28
C GLU A 329 -17.58 3.36 -10.72
N THR A 330 -18.12 2.35 -10.04
CA THR A 330 -17.94 0.92 -10.36
C THR A 330 -18.51 0.59 -11.74
N VAL A 331 -19.78 0.93 -11.98
CA VAL A 331 -20.43 0.68 -13.29
C VAL A 331 -19.71 1.45 -14.39
N ALA A 332 -19.34 2.72 -14.14
CA ALA A 332 -18.62 3.54 -15.11
C ALA A 332 -17.26 2.94 -15.48
N LEU A 333 -16.50 2.46 -14.49
CA LEU A 333 -15.18 1.87 -14.70
C LEU A 333 -15.26 0.54 -15.47
N ILE A 334 -16.19 -0.35 -15.09
CA ILE A 334 -16.36 -1.65 -15.77
C ILE A 334 -16.79 -1.42 -17.23
N ALA A 335 -17.87 -0.68 -17.45
CA ALA A 335 -18.38 -0.44 -18.80
C ALA A 335 -17.40 0.36 -19.67
N GLY A 336 -16.74 1.37 -19.08
CA GLY A 336 -15.74 2.18 -19.78
C GLY A 336 -14.51 1.39 -20.18
N GLY A 337 -14.00 0.53 -19.29
CA GLY A 337 -12.90 -0.37 -19.58
C GLY A 337 -13.24 -1.42 -20.61
N HIS A 338 -14.40 -2.08 -20.47
CA HIS A 338 -14.89 -3.12 -21.38
C HIS A 338 -15.42 -2.57 -22.72
N THR A 339 -15.47 -1.26 -22.90
CA THR A 339 -15.65 -0.67 -24.24
C THR A 339 -14.50 -1.06 -25.17
N PHE A 340 -13.33 -1.35 -24.64
CA PHE A 340 -12.09 -1.56 -25.39
C PHE A 340 -11.56 -2.99 -25.28
N GLY A 341 -10.95 -3.44 -26.40
CA GLY A 341 -10.15 -4.67 -26.45
C GLY A 341 -10.94 -5.97 -26.35
N LYS A 342 -10.24 -6.97 -25.87
CA LYS A 342 -10.75 -8.35 -25.70
C LYS A 342 -10.01 -9.08 -24.59
N THR A 343 -10.58 -10.17 -24.13
CA THR A 343 -9.88 -11.20 -23.34
C THR A 343 -9.25 -12.26 -24.25
N HIS A 344 -8.29 -13.05 -23.72
CA HIS A 344 -7.59 -14.06 -24.49
C HIS A 344 -7.71 -15.44 -23.82
N GLY A 345 -8.24 -16.38 -24.56
CA GLY A 345 -8.50 -17.75 -24.13
C GLY A 345 -8.44 -18.72 -25.30
N ALA A 346 -7.43 -18.56 -26.18
CA ALA A 346 -7.28 -19.37 -27.40
C ALA A 346 -7.08 -20.86 -27.09
N ALA A 347 -6.52 -21.21 -25.94
CA ALA A 347 -6.27 -22.58 -25.50
C ALA A 347 -6.22 -22.69 -23.99
N PRO A 348 -6.24 -23.90 -23.39
CA PRO A 348 -6.13 -24.11 -21.96
C PRO A 348 -4.84 -23.53 -21.36
N ALA A 349 -4.92 -23.08 -20.10
CA ALA A 349 -3.80 -22.51 -19.34
C ALA A 349 -2.60 -23.45 -19.18
N SER A 350 -2.77 -24.77 -19.37
CA SER A 350 -1.67 -25.74 -19.41
C SER A 350 -0.63 -25.48 -20.49
N ASN A 351 -0.91 -24.63 -21.47
CA ASN A 351 0.03 -24.18 -22.50
C ASN A 351 0.91 -23.01 -22.05
N ILE A 352 0.62 -22.44 -20.88
CA ILE A 352 1.37 -21.29 -20.33
C ILE A 352 2.47 -21.80 -19.40
N SER A 353 3.71 -21.32 -19.61
CA SER A 353 4.86 -21.60 -18.75
C SER A 353 4.84 -20.74 -17.49
N MET A 354 5.94 -20.80 -16.71
CA MET A 354 6.12 -20.08 -15.47
C MET A 354 5.98 -18.54 -15.63
N GLU A 355 5.61 -17.89 -14.56
CA GLU A 355 5.58 -16.44 -14.39
C GLU A 355 6.99 -15.80 -14.47
N PRO A 356 7.12 -14.48 -14.62
CA PRO A 356 8.41 -13.81 -14.80
C PRO A 356 9.46 -14.13 -13.72
N GLU A 357 9.08 -14.21 -12.44
CA GLU A 357 10.02 -14.47 -11.34
C GLU A 357 10.50 -15.93 -11.28
N ALA A 358 9.74 -16.86 -11.84
CA ALA A 358 10.10 -18.28 -11.89
C ALA A 358 10.65 -18.70 -13.25
N ALA A 359 10.60 -17.84 -14.25
CA ALA A 359 11.16 -18.11 -15.58
C ALA A 359 12.70 -18.14 -15.55
N GLY A 360 13.30 -18.84 -16.51
CA GLY A 360 14.75 -18.92 -16.63
C GLY A 360 15.41 -17.55 -16.91
N LEU A 361 16.69 -17.42 -16.54
CA LEU A 361 17.45 -16.18 -16.70
C LEU A 361 17.51 -15.70 -18.15
N GLU A 362 17.50 -16.62 -19.11
CA GLU A 362 17.48 -16.35 -20.55
C GLU A 362 16.21 -15.64 -21.00
N SER A 363 15.12 -15.73 -20.22
CA SER A 363 13.85 -15.04 -20.50
C SER A 363 13.91 -13.54 -20.20
N GLN A 364 14.94 -13.08 -19.50
CA GLN A 364 15.22 -11.66 -19.24
C GLN A 364 14.03 -10.87 -18.68
N GLY A 365 13.29 -11.50 -17.75
CA GLY A 365 12.11 -10.93 -17.09
C GLY A 365 10.80 -11.08 -17.87
N PHE A 366 10.79 -11.85 -18.95
CA PHE A 366 9.56 -12.34 -19.56
C PHE A 366 9.13 -13.66 -18.91
N GLY A 367 7.86 -13.79 -18.64
CA GLY A 367 7.24 -15.02 -18.21
C GLY A 367 6.08 -15.41 -19.11
N TRP A 368 5.31 -16.40 -18.67
CA TRP A 368 4.09 -16.84 -19.32
C TRP A 368 4.27 -17.12 -20.83
N HIS A 369 5.38 -17.78 -21.16
CA HIS A 369 5.58 -18.24 -22.55
C HIS A 369 4.48 -19.23 -22.91
N ASN A 370 3.87 -19.02 -24.07
CA ASN A 370 2.74 -19.80 -24.53
C ASN A 370 3.16 -20.77 -25.65
N SER A 371 2.92 -22.06 -25.44
CA SER A 371 3.25 -23.13 -26.40
C SER A 371 2.15 -23.40 -27.42
N HIS A 372 0.99 -22.72 -27.35
CA HIS A 372 -0.10 -22.87 -28.31
C HIS A 372 0.14 -22.01 -29.54
N GLY A 373 0.11 -22.62 -30.72
CA GLY A 373 0.23 -21.91 -32.01
C GLY A 373 1.51 -21.07 -32.08
N THR A 374 1.33 -19.77 -32.34
CA THR A 374 2.44 -18.80 -32.40
C THR A 374 2.84 -18.27 -31.04
N GLY A 375 2.08 -18.58 -29.99
CA GLY A 375 2.33 -18.11 -28.62
C GLY A 375 1.87 -16.67 -28.35
N SER A 376 1.40 -15.96 -29.35
CA SER A 376 0.97 -14.55 -29.24
C SER A 376 -0.15 -14.22 -30.25
N GLY A 377 -0.60 -13.01 -30.32
CA GLY A 377 -1.63 -12.59 -31.24
C GLY A 377 -2.93 -13.40 -31.09
N ALA A 378 -3.40 -14.03 -32.18
CA ALA A 378 -4.61 -14.85 -32.14
C ALA A 378 -4.52 -16.08 -31.22
N ASP A 379 -3.30 -16.54 -30.92
CA ASP A 379 -3.03 -17.70 -30.07
C ASP A 379 -2.76 -17.31 -28.62
N ALA A 380 -2.92 -16.03 -28.26
CA ALA A 380 -2.64 -15.54 -26.91
C ALA A 380 -3.59 -16.16 -25.87
N ILE A 381 -3.06 -16.38 -24.67
CA ILE A 381 -3.82 -16.88 -23.52
C ILE A 381 -3.50 -15.94 -22.34
N THR A 382 -4.56 -15.37 -21.75
CA THR A 382 -4.46 -14.58 -20.52
C THR A 382 -5.41 -15.13 -19.45
N SER A 383 -6.65 -14.69 -19.43
CA SER A 383 -7.67 -15.14 -18.47
C SER A 383 -8.32 -16.48 -18.81
N GLY A 384 -8.07 -17.02 -19.98
CA GLY A 384 -8.78 -18.19 -20.50
C GLY A 384 -10.16 -17.89 -21.09
N LEU A 385 -10.66 -16.67 -20.94
CA LEU A 385 -11.89 -16.18 -21.55
C LEU A 385 -11.61 -15.64 -22.97
N GLU A 386 -12.58 -15.72 -23.84
CA GLU A 386 -12.48 -15.22 -25.21
C GLU A 386 -13.68 -14.32 -25.49
N VAL A 387 -13.63 -13.09 -24.96
CA VAL A 387 -14.73 -12.12 -24.98
C VAL A 387 -14.29 -10.85 -25.68
N THR A 388 -15.12 -10.34 -26.57
CA THR A 388 -15.02 -8.99 -27.16
C THR A 388 -16.38 -8.33 -27.02
N TRP A 389 -16.44 -7.23 -26.27
CA TRP A 389 -17.68 -6.63 -25.80
C TRP A 389 -18.39 -5.71 -26.80
N THR A 390 -17.65 -5.15 -27.77
CA THR A 390 -18.14 -4.07 -28.64
C THR A 390 -17.84 -4.33 -30.12
N SER A 391 -18.55 -3.68 -31.00
CA SER A 391 -18.28 -3.72 -32.45
C SER A 391 -17.07 -2.88 -32.86
N THR A 392 -16.57 -2.00 -31.95
CA THR A 392 -15.45 -1.07 -32.16
C THR A 392 -14.44 -1.10 -31.04
N PRO A 393 -13.74 -2.23 -30.83
CA PRO A 393 -12.93 -2.46 -29.61
C PRO A 393 -11.69 -1.55 -29.46
N THR A 394 -11.41 -0.71 -30.45
CA THR A 394 -10.33 0.31 -30.39
C THR A 394 -10.86 1.74 -30.53
N LYS A 395 -12.17 1.94 -30.32
CA LYS A 395 -12.78 3.26 -30.33
C LYS A 395 -13.77 3.41 -29.20
N TRP A 396 -13.78 4.58 -28.58
CA TRP A 396 -14.80 4.94 -27.62
C TRP A 396 -16.18 4.89 -28.24
N GLY A 397 -17.11 4.26 -27.57
CA GLY A 397 -18.48 4.07 -28.06
C GLY A 397 -19.42 3.67 -26.92
N HIS A 398 -20.67 3.35 -27.31
CA HIS A 398 -21.74 3.04 -26.35
C HIS A 398 -22.24 1.59 -26.48
N ASP A 399 -21.60 0.82 -27.36
CA ASP A 399 -21.99 -0.55 -27.71
C ASP A 399 -22.08 -1.49 -26.52
N TYR A 400 -21.25 -1.27 -25.47
CA TYR A 400 -21.26 -2.11 -24.27
C TYR A 400 -22.66 -2.18 -23.65
N PHE A 401 -23.26 -1.03 -23.35
CA PHE A 401 -24.61 -0.98 -22.77
C PHE A 401 -25.68 -1.35 -23.79
N GLU A 402 -25.51 -0.95 -25.05
CA GLU A 402 -26.44 -1.34 -26.12
C GLU A 402 -26.53 -2.86 -26.23
N PHE A 403 -25.41 -3.57 -26.29
CA PHE A 403 -25.40 -5.03 -26.40
C PHE A 403 -25.90 -5.69 -25.09
N LEU A 404 -25.48 -5.18 -23.93
CA LEU A 404 -25.90 -5.71 -22.65
C LEU A 404 -27.43 -5.77 -22.51
N PHE A 405 -28.16 -4.76 -22.98
CA PHE A 405 -29.62 -4.66 -22.85
C PHE A 405 -30.39 -5.14 -24.08
N LYS A 406 -29.79 -5.14 -25.27
CA LYS A 406 -30.42 -5.54 -26.52
C LYS A 406 -30.62 -7.05 -26.63
N TYR A 407 -29.62 -7.82 -26.20
CA TYR A 407 -29.61 -9.27 -26.41
C TYR A 407 -30.04 -10.05 -25.17
N GLU A 408 -30.59 -11.25 -25.40
CA GLU A 408 -30.63 -12.32 -24.40
C GLU A 408 -29.34 -13.11 -24.48
N TRP A 409 -28.85 -13.55 -23.30
CA TRP A 409 -27.55 -14.15 -23.14
C TRP A 409 -27.63 -15.63 -22.83
N GLU A 410 -26.82 -16.44 -23.49
CA GLU A 410 -26.72 -17.89 -23.31
C GLU A 410 -25.32 -18.27 -22.84
N LEU A 411 -25.24 -19.13 -21.83
CA LEU A 411 -23.98 -19.59 -21.29
C LEU A 411 -23.25 -20.48 -22.30
N THR A 412 -21.97 -20.21 -22.53
CA THR A 412 -21.08 -20.96 -23.40
C THR A 412 -19.70 -21.11 -22.80
N LYS A 413 -18.78 -21.73 -23.52
CA LYS A 413 -17.38 -21.87 -23.12
C LYS A 413 -16.46 -21.30 -24.18
N SER A 414 -15.36 -20.70 -23.71
CA SER A 414 -14.21 -20.31 -24.53
C SER A 414 -13.47 -21.54 -25.09
N PRO A 415 -12.56 -21.38 -26.03
CA PRO A 415 -11.65 -22.46 -26.46
C PRO A 415 -10.80 -23.03 -25.31
N ALA A 416 -10.48 -22.20 -24.32
CA ALA A 416 -9.77 -22.64 -23.09
C ALA A 416 -10.68 -23.40 -22.10
N GLY A 417 -11.99 -23.43 -22.33
CA GLY A 417 -12.96 -24.10 -21.46
C GLY A 417 -13.57 -23.23 -20.37
N ALA A 418 -13.20 -21.92 -20.29
CA ALA A 418 -13.75 -20.97 -19.33
C ALA A 418 -15.19 -20.58 -19.70
N GLN A 419 -16.04 -20.32 -18.69
CA GLN A 419 -17.45 -20.00 -18.88
C GLN A 419 -17.62 -18.51 -19.24
N GLN A 420 -18.36 -18.27 -20.31
CA GLN A 420 -18.69 -16.93 -20.80
C GLN A 420 -20.10 -16.94 -21.40
N TRP A 421 -20.59 -15.78 -21.79
CA TRP A 421 -21.94 -15.65 -22.34
C TRP A 421 -21.88 -15.16 -23.80
N VAL A 422 -22.75 -15.68 -24.62
CA VAL A 422 -22.89 -15.30 -26.02
C VAL A 422 -24.31 -14.79 -26.31
N ALA A 423 -24.41 -13.80 -27.17
CA ALA A 423 -25.72 -13.22 -27.55
C ALA A 423 -26.56 -14.22 -28.32
N LYS A 424 -27.79 -14.49 -27.86
CA LYS A 424 -28.73 -15.41 -28.43
C LYS A 424 -29.42 -14.77 -29.65
N ASN A 425 -29.53 -15.52 -30.75
CA ASN A 425 -30.19 -15.06 -31.99
C ASN A 425 -29.64 -13.72 -32.51
N ALA A 426 -28.35 -13.45 -32.30
CA ALA A 426 -27.68 -12.25 -32.77
C ALA A 426 -26.96 -12.48 -34.11
N GLU A 427 -26.69 -11.40 -34.80
CA GLU A 427 -25.80 -11.40 -35.98
C GLU A 427 -24.34 -11.25 -35.48
N ALA A 428 -23.39 -11.82 -36.25
CA ALA A 428 -21.97 -11.63 -36.02
C ALA A 428 -21.56 -10.19 -36.40
N THR A 429 -21.43 -9.32 -35.43
CA THR A 429 -21.11 -7.89 -35.63
C THR A 429 -19.74 -7.49 -35.09
N VAL A 430 -19.19 -8.26 -34.13
CA VAL A 430 -17.92 -7.97 -33.45
C VAL A 430 -16.74 -8.41 -34.33
N PRO A 431 -15.72 -7.57 -34.54
CA PRO A 431 -14.59 -7.92 -35.41
C PRO A 431 -13.70 -8.98 -34.74
N HIS A 432 -13.02 -9.80 -35.54
CA HIS A 432 -11.95 -10.65 -35.10
C HIS A 432 -10.64 -9.84 -35.01
N ALA A 433 -9.85 -10.05 -33.94
CA ALA A 433 -8.71 -9.18 -33.65
C ALA A 433 -7.58 -9.23 -34.70
N PHE A 434 -7.37 -10.38 -35.34
CA PHE A 434 -6.28 -10.62 -36.28
C PHE A 434 -6.76 -11.04 -37.68
N ASP A 435 -8.06 -10.98 -37.96
CA ASP A 435 -8.61 -11.31 -39.25
C ASP A 435 -9.81 -10.40 -39.56
N ALA A 436 -9.57 -9.30 -40.27
CA ALA A 436 -10.57 -8.29 -40.60
C ALA A 436 -11.72 -8.83 -41.45
N SER A 437 -11.56 -9.99 -42.09
CA SER A 437 -12.62 -10.63 -42.89
C SER A 437 -13.64 -11.39 -42.05
N LYS A 438 -13.33 -11.65 -40.77
CA LYS A 438 -14.16 -12.43 -39.85
C LYS A 438 -14.85 -11.55 -38.82
N LYS A 439 -16.07 -11.93 -38.51
CA LYS A 439 -16.83 -11.38 -37.37
C LYS A 439 -17.31 -12.49 -36.47
N GLN A 440 -17.52 -12.15 -35.23
CA GLN A 440 -18.02 -13.06 -34.18
C GLN A 440 -19.27 -12.48 -33.51
N LEU A 441 -20.00 -13.32 -32.82
CA LEU A 441 -21.16 -12.92 -32.03
C LEU A 441 -20.69 -12.03 -30.83
N PRO A 442 -21.54 -11.08 -30.40
CA PRO A 442 -21.28 -10.37 -29.11
C PRO A 442 -21.17 -11.35 -27.94
N THR A 443 -20.23 -11.08 -27.07
CA THR A 443 -19.95 -11.91 -25.89
C THR A 443 -19.85 -11.05 -24.63
N MET A 444 -20.14 -11.65 -23.46
CA MET A 444 -20.07 -11.01 -22.14
C MET A 444 -19.50 -11.99 -21.11
N LEU A 445 -18.95 -11.42 -20.02
CA LEU A 445 -18.57 -12.14 -18.81
C LEU A 445 -19.78 -12.31 -17.89
N THR A 446 -19.70 -13.22 -16.92
CA THR A 446 -20.69 -13.30 -15.85
C THR A 446 -20.76 -12.00 -15.05
N THR A 447 -19.61 -11.38 -14.82
CA THR A 447 -19.49 -10.08 -14.15
C THR A 447 -20.06 -8.91 -14.94
N ASP A 448 -20.09 -8.97 -16.27
CA ASP A 448 -20.79 -7.96 -17.09
C ASP A 448 -22.30 -8.04 -16.90
N LEU A 449 -22.84 -9.25 -16.85
CA LEU A 449 -24.27 -9.43 -16.61
C LEU A 449 -24.71 -8.93 -15.22
N SER A 450 -23.81 -8.80 -14.27
CA SER A 450 -24.09 -8.14 -12.98
C SER A 450 -24.57 -6.71 -13.17
N MET A 451 -24.07 -6.00 -14.19
CA MET A 451 -24.47 -4.62 -14.52
C MET A 451 -25.93 -4.51 -14.98
N ARG A 452 -26.52 -5.62 -15.44
CA ARG A 452 -27.93 -5.73 -15.82
C ARG A 452 -28.80 -6.39 -14.76
N MET A 453 -28.24 -7.31 -13.93
CA MET A 453 -29.02 -8.17 -13.06
C MET A 453 -29.04 -7.75 -11.59
N ASP A 454 -28.05 -6.99 -11.12
CA ASP A 454 -28.10 -6.36 -9.79
C ASP A 454 -28.99 -5.10 -9.87
N PRO A 455 -30.01 -4.94 -9.01
CA PRO A 455 -30.97 -3.83 -9.13
C PRO A 455 -30.34 -2.43 -8.99
N ALA A 456 -29.26 -2.28 -8.20
CA ALA A 456 -28.57 -1.00 -8.05
C ALA A 456 -27.73 -0.68 -9.29
N TYR A 457 -26.97 -1.66 -9.80
CA TYR A 457 -26.19 -1.51 -11.02
C TYR A 457 -27.07 -1.34 -12.26
N GLU A 458 -28.18 -2.08 -12.37
CA GLU A 458 -29.11 -1.95 -13.49
C GLU A 458 -29.65 -0.53 -13.64
N LYS A 459 -30.04 0.08 -12.52
CA LYS A 459 -30.54 1.47 -12.51
C LYS A 459 -29.50 2.44 -13.07
N ILE A 460 -28.24 2.30 -12.69
CA ILE A 460 -27.13 3.13 -13.17
C ILE A 460 -26.86 2.84 -14.65
N SER A 461 -26.75 1.58 -15.01
CA SER A 461 -26.46 1.12 -16.37
C SER A 461 -27.53 1.60 -17.37
N ARG A 462 -28.82 1.54 -17.01
CA ARG A 462 -29.92 2.07 -17.84
C ARG A 462 -29.88 3.60 -17.97
N ARG A 463 -29.48 4.31 -16.90
CA ARG A 463 -29.28 5.75 -16.97
C ARG A 463 -28.13 6.09 -17.92
N PHE A 464 -27.03 5.38 -17.85
CA PHE A 464 -25.88 5.56 -18.75
C PHE A 464 -26.22 5.18 -20.17
N LEU A 465 -27.00 4.10 -20.41
CA LEU A 465 -27.50 3.76 -21.72
C LEU A 465 -28.33 4.90 -22.35
N ALA A 466 -29.19 5.55 -21.56
CA ALA A 466 -30.01 6.65 -22.01
C ALA A 466 -29.25 7.99 -22.14
N ASN A 467 -28.09 8.13 -21.50
CA ASN A 467 -27.34 9.38 -21.41
C ASN A 467 -25.82 9.14 -21.61
N PRO A 468 -25.37 8.98 -22.87
CA PRO A 468 -23.94 8.70 -23.17
C PRO A 468 -22.96 9.73 -22.62
N ASP A 469 -23.33 11.00 -22.57
CA ASP A 469 -22.47 12.07 -22.04
C ASP A 469 -22.27 11.94 -20.52
N GLN A 470 -23.30 11.50 -19.78
CA GLN A 470 -23.17 11.22 -18.34
C GLN A 470 -22.27 10.02 -18.09
N PHE A 471 -22.35 9.00 -18.93
CA PHE A 471 -21.45 7.86 -18.88
C PHE A 471 -20.00 8.28 -19.14
N ALA A 472 -19.75 9.08 -20.15
CA ALA A 472 -18.41 9.56 -20.49
C ALA A 472 -17.81 10.39 -19.35
N ASP A 473 -18.58 11.32 -18.76
CA ASP A 473 -18.10 12.12 -17.60
C ASP A 473 -17.84 11.23 -16.37
N ALA A 474 -18.76 10.31 -16.06
CA ALA A 474 -18.61 9.39 -14.94
C ALA A 474 -17.36 8.50 -15.09
N PHE A 475 -17.13 7.95 -16.28
CA PHE A 475 -15.93 7.14 -16.56
C PHE A 475 -14.65 7.98 -16.48
N ALA A 476 -14.63 9.19 -17.03
CA ALA A 476 -13.46 10.07 -16.97
C ALA A 476 -13.07 10.41 -15.52
N ARG A 477 -14.05 10.74 -14.68
CA ARG A 477 -13.84 11.04 -13.25
C ARG A 477 -13.43 9.81 -12.45
N ALA A 478 -14.06 8.68 -12.67
CA ALA A 478 -13.74 7.42 -11.98
C ALA A 478 -12.36 6.90 -12.38
N TRP A 479 -11.98 6.97 -13.66
CA TRP A 479 -10.63 6.66 -14.14
C TRP A 479 -9.56 7.57 -13.51
N TYR A 480 -9.83 8.86 -13.43
CA TYR A 480 -8.94 9.81 -12.78
C TYR A 480 -8.80 9.51 -11.29
N LYS A 481 -9.90 9.22 -10.59
CA LYS A 481 -9.86 8.80 -9.17
C LYS A 481 -9.07 7.50 -9.01
N LEU A 482 -9.33 6.47 -9.79
CA LEU A 482 -8.61 5.19 -9.75
C LEU A 482 -7.10 5.40 -9.83
N THR A 483 -6.65 6.20 -10.77
CA THR A 483 -5.22 6.38 -11.08
C THR A 483 -4.51 7.43 -10.23
N HIS A 484 -5.23 8.27 -9.44
CA HIS A 484 -4.64 9.37 -8.68
C HIS A 484 -4.98 9.35 -7.17
N ARG A 485 -5.84 8.40 -6.73
CA ARG A 485 -6.31 8.34 -5.35
C ARG A 485 -5.18 8.19 -4.31
N ASP A 486 -4.10 7.55 -4.68
CA ASP A 486 -2.92 7.26 -3.86
C ASP A 486 -1.83 8.35 -3.88
N MET A 487 -2.08 9.48 -4.56
CA MET A 487 -1.09 10.55 -4.68
C MET A 487 -1.08 11.55 -3.52
N GLY A 488 -2.12 11.53 -2.69
CA GLY A 488 -2.31 12.52 -1.62
C GLY A 488 -2.89 13.85 -2.12
N PRO A 489 -2.58 14.96 -1.44
CA PRO A 489 -3.19 16.26 -1.74
C PRO A 489 -2.70 16.84 -3.07
N ARG A 490 -3.54 17.67 -3.66
CA ARG A 490 -3.29 18.33 -4.95
C ARG A 490 -1.96 19.12 -5.02
N ALA A 491 -1.42 19.58 -3.89
CA ALA A 491 -0.12 20.25 -3.84
C ALA A 491 1.03 19.41 -4.39
N ARG A 492 0.86 18.09 -4.46
CA ARG A 492 1.83 17.14 -5.02
C ARG A 492 1.69 16.91 -6.52
N TYR A 493 0.62 17.40 -7.14
CA TYR A 493 0.30 17.12 -8.54
C TYR A 493 1.12 18.00 -9.48
N LEU A 494 1.74 17.40 -10.47
CA LEU A 494 2.64 18.05 -11.41
C LEU A 494 2.13 17.94 -12.84
N GLY A 495 2.40 18.96 -13.65
CA GLY A 495 2.13 18.98 -15.09
C GLY A 495 0.98 19.88 -15.49
N ALA A 496 0.91 20.16 -16.80
CA ALA A 496 -0.10 21.05 -17.39
C ALA A 496 -1.49 20.43 -17.50
N ASP A 497 -1.57 19.09 -17.48
CA ASP A 497 -2.83 18.34 -17.65
C ASP A 497 -3.56 18.12 -16.32
N VAL A 498 -3.07 18.72 -15.21
CA VAL A 498 -3.75 18.66 -13.91
C VAL A 498 -5.09 19.40 -13.99
N PRO A 499 -6.22 18.72 -13.71
CA PRO A 499 -7.53 19.35 -13.78
C PRO A 499 -7.65 20.59 -12.88
N ALA A 500 -8.34 21.62 -13.35
CA ALA A 500 -8.59 22.81 -12.52
C ALA A 500 -9.56 22.53 -11.36
N GLU A 501 -10.51 21.64 -11.57
CA GLU A 501 -11.47 21.20 -10.57
C GLU A 501 -10.77 20.43 -9.42
N VAL A 502 -11.14 20.74 -8.19
CA VAL A 502 -10.67 20.06 -6.98
C VAL A 502 -11.78 19.12 -6.52
N LEU A 503 -11.46 17.82 -6.46
CA LEU A 503 -12.41 16.79 -6.10
C LEU A 503 -12.37 16.52 -4.59
N ILE A 504 -13.51 16.16 -4.00
CA ILE A 504 -13.64 15.97 -2.54
C ILE A 504 -12.69 14.92 -1.99
N TRP A 505 -12.44 13.84 -2.73
CA TRP A 505 -11.54 12.76 -2.36
C TRP A 505 -10.04 13.14 -2.36
N GLN A 506 -9.69 14.32 -2.89
CA GLN A 506 -8.33 14.87 -2.84
C GLN A 506 -8.04 15.58 -1.49
N ASP A 507 -8.95 15.48 -0.54
CA ASP A 507 -8.85 16.07 0.80
C ASP A 507 -8.54 17.58 0.76
N PRO A 508 -9.38 18.39 0.08
CA PRO A 508 -9.09 19.80 -0.21
C PRO A 508 -8.88 20.62 1.05
N ILE A 509 -7.89 21.49 1.00
CA ILE A 509 -7.56 22.46 2.07
C ILE A 509 -7.53 23.84 1.45
N PRO A 510 -8.10 24.87 2.10
CA PRO A 510 -8.03 26.24 1.61
C PRO A 510 -6.57 26.71 1.47
N ALA A 511 -6.30 27.51 0.46
CA ALA A 511 -5.02 28.21 0.38
C ALA A 511 -4.89 29.21 1.54
N VAL A 512 -3.68 29.39 2.04
CA VAL A 512 -3.37 30.45 3.01
C VAL A 512 -3.47 31.81 2.32
N ASP A 513 -4.38 32.66 2.79
CA ASP A 513 -4.72 33.95 2.19
C ASP A 513 -4.20 35.18 2.99
N HIS A 514 -3.30 34.93 3.93
CA HIS A 514 -2.78 35.93 4.86
C HIS A 514 -1.27 35.80 5.08
N PRO A 515 -0.58 36.87 5.53
CA PRO A 515 0.82 36.78 5.93
C PRO A 515 1.02 35.79 7.06
N LEU A 516 2.03 34.92 6.92
CA LEU A 516 2.38 33.94 7.95
C LEU A 516 2.94 34.63 9.20
N VAL A 517 2.77 33.96 10.34
CA VAL A 517 3.37 34.36 11.63
C VAL A 517 4.90 34.31 11.55
N ASP A 518 5.57 35.30 12.10
CA ASP A 518 7.03 35.35 12.23
C ASP A 518 7.51 34.91 13.61
N GLY A 519 8.83 34.98 13.84
CA GLY A 519 9.42 34.57 15.10
C GLY A 519 8.92 35.36 16.35
N LYS A 520 8.50 36.64 16.18
CA LYS A 520 7.93 37.45 17.27
C LYS A 520 6.51 36.98 17.58
N ASP A 521 5.74 36.73 16.56
CA ASP A 521 4.37 36.22 16.68
C ASP A 521 4.38 34.83 17.34
N VAL A 522 5.26 33.94 16.90
CA VAL A 522 5.43 32.61 17.50
C VAL A 522 5.82 32.72 18.97
N ALA A 523 6.72 33.65 19.35
CA ALA A 523 7.09 33.87 20.76
C ALA A 523 5.89 34.40 21.59
N ALA A 524 5.02 35.23 21.01
CA ALA A 524 3.80 35.69 21.69
C ALA A 524 2.79 34.54 21.88
N LEU A 525 2.55 33.76 20.81
CA LEU A 525 1.67 32.58 20.86
C LEU A 525 2.16 31.53 21.88
N ARG A 526 3.48 31.27 21.95
CA ARG A 526 4.08 30.39 22.97
C ARG A 526 3.68 30.81 24.39
N LYS A 527 3.71 32.10 24.69
CA LYS A 527 3.30 32.64 26.00
C LYS A 527 1.81 32.45 26.25
N MET A 528 0.96 32.67 25.26
CA MET A 528 -0.49 32.45 25.36
C MET A 528 -0.80 30.97 25.63
N VAL A 529 -0.15 30.05 24.92
CA VAL A 529 -0.31 28.59 25.12
C VAL A 529 0.12 28.19 26.54
N LEU A 530 1.27 28.66 27.03
CA LEU A 530 1.73 28.39 28.40
C LEU A 530 0.78 28.94 29.47
N ALA A 531 0.08 30.04 29.17
CA ALA A 531 -0.88 30.67 30.07
C ALA A 531 -2.28 30.04 29.99
N SER A 532 -2.56 29.14 29.07
CA SER A 532 -3.88 28.53 28.85
C SER A 532 -4.37 27.63 30.00
N GLY A 533 -3.49 27.20 30.87
CA GLY A 533 -3.79 26.23 31.95
C GLY A 533 -3.91 24.79 31.47
N LEU A 534 -3.65 24.50 30.20
CA LEU A 534 -3.61 23.15 29.67
C LEU A 534 -2.31 22.44 30.11
N THR A 535 -2.43 21.15 30.38
CA THR A 535 -1.30 20.32 30.78
C THR A 535 -0.43 19.89 29.58
N VAL A 536 0.82 19.52 29.85
CA VAL A 536 1.72 18.94 28.84
C VAL A 536 1.05 17.74 28.14
N SER A 537 0.45 16.84 28.91
CA SER A 537 -0.24 15.66 28.40
C SER A 537 -1.37 16.01 27.42
N GLU A 538 -2.23 16.97 27.76
CA GLU A 538 -3.35 17.41 26.91
C GLU A 538 -2.86 18.01 25.60
N LEU A 539 -1.86 18.88 25.64
CA LEU A 539 -1.31 19.54 24.43
C LEU A 539 -0.57 18.53 23.52
N VAL A 540 0.26 17.68 24.10
CA VAL A 540 1.02 16.65 23.35
C VAL A 540 0.07 15.64 22.73
N SER A 541 -0.92 15.13 23.49
CA SER A 541 -1.89 14.15 22.98
C SER A 541 -2.73 14.70 21.82
N THR A 542 -3.12 15.99 21.90
CA THR A 542 -3.92 16.63 20.84
C THR A 542 -3.10 16.86 19.57
N ALA A 543 -1.86 17.35 19.69
CA ALA A 543 -0.98 17.54 18.55
C ALA A 543 -0.62 16.19 17.88
N TRP A 544 -0.33 15.18 18.69
CA TRP A 544 -0.11 13.82 18.19
C TRP A 544 -1.34 13.28 17.47
N ALA A 545 -2.52 13.36 18.06
CA ALA A 545 -3.78 12.91 17.47
C ALA A 545 -4.08 13.57 16.12
N SER A 546 -3.75 14.86 15.99
CA SER A 546 -3.90 15.60 14.74
C SER A 546 -2.94 15.11 13.66
N ALA A 547 -1.65 15.02 13.97
CA ALA A 547 -0.60 14.73 13.00
C ALA A 547 -0.46 13.23 12.66
N SER A 548 -0.64 12.35 13.65
CA SER A 548 -0.38 10.92 13.50
C SER A 548 -1.43 10.17 12.66
N THR A 549 -2.47 10.84 12.17
CA THR A 549 -3.39 10.26 11.17
C THR A 549 -2.74 10.13 9.78
N PHE A 550 -1.61 10.78 9.56
CA PHE A 550 -0.90 10.70 8.28
C PHE A 550 -0.53 9.26 7.92
N ARG A 551 -0.66 8.94 6.64
CA ARG A 551 -0.24 7.68 6.05
C ARG A 551 0.78 7.95 4.93
N GLY A 552 2.01 7.46 5.09
CA GLY A 552 3.07 7.56 4.09
C GLY A 552 2.77 6.78 2.81
N SER A 553 1.82 5.86 2.85
CA SER A 553 1.38 5.05 1.72
C SER A 553 0.66 5.89 0.64
N ASP A 554 -0.38 6.62 1.00
CA ASP A 554 -1.21 7.43 0.11
C ASP A 554 -1.18 8.94 0.41
N LYS A 555 -0.34 9.38 1.35
CA LYS A 555 -0.13 10.79 1.71
C LYS A 555 -1.39 11.49 2.24
N ARG A 556 -2.32 10.73 2.81
CA ARG A 556 -3.56 11.24 3.43
C ARG A 556 -3.39 11.41 4.93
N GLY A 557 -4.27 12.21 5.52
CA GLY A 557 -4.23 12.54 6.95
C GLY A 557 -3.22 13.64 7.27
N GLY A 558 -2.84 13.73 8.55
CA GLY A 558 -1.93 14.76 9.06
C GLY A 558 -2.62 15.93 9.72
N ALA A 559 -1.82 16.87 10.21
CA ALA A 559 -2.29 18.03 10.99
C ALA A 559 -2.96 19.11 10.14
N ASN A 560 -2.61 19.19 8.84
CA ASN A 560 -3.11 20.21 7.93
C ASN A 560 -4.63 20.06 7.73
N GLY A 561 -5.34 21.17 7.77
CA GLY A 561 -6.79 21.16 7.73
C GLY A 561 -7.46 21.17 9.11
N ALA A 562 -6.72 20.95 10.19
CA ALA A 562 -7.27 20.80 11.55
C ALA A 562 -8.50 19.88 11.62
N ARG A 563 -8.52 18.79 10.82
CA ARG A 563 -9.69 17.91 10.70
C ARG A 563 -10.03 17.18 12.00
N ILE A 564 -9.09 17.17 12.95
CA ILE A 564 -9.34 16.65 14.31
C ILE A 564 -10.55 17.31 15.00
N ARG A 565 -10.96 18.54 14.60
CA ARG A 565 -12.16 19.24 15.11
C ARG A 565 -13.44 18.92 14.33
N LEU A 566 -13.33 18.17 13.22
CA LEU A 566 -14.41 17.84 12.30
C LEU A 566 -14.83 16.38 12.42
N ALA A 567 -16.07 16.07 12.02
CA ALA A 567 -16.47 14.68 11.84
C ALA A 567 -15.72 14.05 10.65
N PRO A 568 -15.32 12.77 10.74
CA PRO A 568 -15.56 11.82 11.85
C PRO A 568 -14.50 11.92 12.95
N GLN A 569 -13.38 12.60 12.74
CA GLN A 569 -12.16 12.52 13.53
C GLN A 569 -12.33 13.03 14.97
N LYS A 570 -13.17 14.05 15.18
CA LYS A 570 -13.46 14.61 16.51
C LYS A 570 -14.15 13.61 17.45
N ASP A 571 -14.84 12.63 16.89
CA ASP A 571 -15.66 11.66 17.61
C ASP A 571 -14.95 10.32 17.86
N TRP A 572 -13.73 10.13 17.33
CA TRP A 572 -12.96 8.91 17.52
C TRP A 572 -12.57 8.70 18.98
N ALA A 573 -12.80 7.49 19.49
CA ALA A 573 -12.52 7.16 20.89
C ALA A 573 -11.06 7.40 21.28
N VAL A 574 -10.12 7.10 20.39
CA VAL A 574 -8.68 7.33 20.55
C VAL A 574 -8.33 8.81 20.78
N ASN A 575 -9.16 9.74 20.33
CA ASN A 575 -8.96 11.18 20.45
C ASN A 575 -9.56 11.75 21.75
N GLN A 576 -10.24 10.91 22.56
CA GLN A 576 -10.84 11.31 23.82
C GLN A 576 -11.73 12.56 23.67
N PRO A 577 -12.91 12.46 23.04
CA PRO A 577 -13.72 13.62 22.59
C PRO A 577 -13.94 14.70 23.63
N VAL A 578 -14.11 14.34 24.91
CA VAL A 578 -14.31 15.31 26.01
C VAL A 578 -13.05 16.13 26.28
N GLN A 579 -11.88 15.47 26.36
CA GLN A 579 -10.60 16.15 26.54
C GLN A 579 -10.25 16.97 25.31
N LEU A 580 -10.46 16.41 24.12
CA LEU A 580 -10.23 17.10 22.86
C LEU A 580 -11.04 18.40 22.77
N ALA A 581 -12.34 18.36 23.08
CA ALA A 581 -13.20 19.55 23.08
C ALA A 581 -12.69 20.65 24.04
N LYS A 582 -12.22 20.26 25.24
CA LYS A 582 -11.59 21.20 26.19
C LYS A 582 -10.37 21.90 25.59
N VAL A 583 -9.47 21.11 24.97
CA VAL A 583 -8.23 21.64 24.40
C VAL A 583 -8.52 22.53 23.20
N LEU A 584 -9.42 22.09 22.30
CA LEU A 584 -9.80 22.86 21.12
C LEU A 584 -10.44 24.20 21.52
N THR A 585 -11.36 24.23 22.49
CA THR A 585 -12.00 25.47 22.98
C THR A 585 -10.95 26.48 23.49
N ALA A 586 -9.92 26.00 24.21
CA ALA A 586 -8.87 26.89 24.71
C ALA A 586 -7.97 27.41 23.55
N LEU A 587 -7.62 26.55 22.59
CA LEU A 587 -6.81 26.95 21.43
C LEU A 587 -7.57 27.86 20.47
N GLU A 588 -8.87 27.63 20.24
CA GLU A 588 -9.74 28.50 19.45
C GLU A 588 -9.85 29.88 20.10
N GLY A 589 -9.91 29.97 21.43
CA GLY A 589 -9.83 31.23 22.15
C GLY A 589 -8.53 31.99 21.91
N ILE A 590 -7.38 31.30 21.98
CA ILE A 590 -6.08 31.87 21.67
C ILE A 590 -6.01 32.32 20.20
N GLN A 591 -6.49 31.50 19.27
CA GLN A 591 -6.56 31.82 17.84
C GLN A 591 -7.39 33.09 17.61
N ALA A 592 -8.60 33.17 18.21
CA ALA A 592 -9.50 34.29 18.05
C ALA A 592 -8.88 35.60 18.60
N ASP A 593 -8.21 35.54 19.75
CA ASP A 593 -7.53 36.70 20.34
C ASP A 593 -6.33 37.16 19.51
N PHE A 594 -5.49 36.25 19.06
CA PHE A 594 -4.34 36.59 18.22
C PHE A 594 -4.78 37.15 16.86
N ASN A 595 -5.79 36.55 16.24
CA ASN A 595 -6.27 36.91 14.91
C ASN A 595 -7.03 38.27 14.86
N LYS A 596 -7.27 38.95 16.01
CA LYS A 596 -7.71 40.36 16.05
C LYS A 596 -6.63 41.32 15.58
N GLY A 597 -5.38 40.87 15.55
CA GLY A 597 -4.22 41.65 15.06
C GLY A 597 -4.09 41.61 13.53
N GLY A 598 -2.98 42.15 13.04
CA GLY A 598 -2.71 42.25 11.59
C GLY A 598 -2.26 40.94 10.91
N LYS A 599 -1.86 39.93 11.68
CA LYS A 599 -1.50 38.59 11.22
C LYS A 599 -2.46 37.56 11.76
N LYS A 600 -2.53 36.41 11.09
CA LYS A 600 -3.42 35.31 11.47
C LYS A 600 -2.63 33.99 11.63
N ILE A 601 -3.13 33.12 12.46
CA ILE A 601 -2.70 31.74 12.58
C ILE A 601 -3.90 30.79 12.37
N SER A 602 -3.71 29.70 11.63
CA SER A 602 -4.70 28.64 11.54
C SER A 602 -4.76 27.83 12.83
N LEU A 603 -5.88 27.17 13.10
CA LEU A 603 -5.97 26.24 14.22
C LEU A 603 -5.05 25.04 14.01
N ALA A 604 -4.87 24.59 12.76
CA ALA A 604 -3.93 23.53 12.42
C ALA A 604 -2.49 23.86 12.86
N ASP A 605 -2.01 25.06 12.53
CA ASP A 605 -0.70 25.53 12.98
C ASP A 605 -0.63 25.71 14.50
N LEU A 606 -1.70 26.23 15.11
CA LEU A 606 -1.73 26.45 16.56
C LEU A 606 -1.72 25.14 17.36
N ILE A 607 -2.39 24.08 16.87
CA ILE A 607 -2.34 22.74 17.49
C ILE A 607 -0.93 22.19 17.47
N VAL A 608 -0.23 22.27 16.33
CA VAL A 608 1.16 21.81 16.20
C VAL A 608 2.08 22.64 17.10
N LEU A 609 1.96 23.97 17.06
CA LEU A 609 2.75 24.87 17.92
C LEU A 609 2.53 24.56 19.40
N ALA A 610 1.30 24.30 19.83
CA ALA A 610 0.96 23.98 21.20
C ALA A 610 1.64 22.68 21.68
N GLY A 611 1.70 21.66 20.82
CA GLY A 611 2.49 20.45 21.08
C GLY A 611 3.99 20.73 21.23
N CYS A 612 4.56 21.58 20.35
CA CYS A 612 5.96 22.01 20.44
C CYS A 612 6.27 22.74 21.77
N VAL A 613 5.38 23.66 22.16
CA VAL A 613 5.48 24.42 23.43
C VAL A 613 5.45 23.48 24.63
N ALA A 614 4.58 22.48 24.61
CA ALA A 614 4.47 21.50 25.69
C ALA A 614 5.75 20.66 25.85
N ILE A 615 6.37 20.27 24.73
CA ILE A 615 7.64 19.52 24.73
C ILE A 615 8.78 20.39 25.26
N GLU A 616 8.89 21.64 24.85
CA GLU A 616 9.89 22.58 25.35
C GLU A 616 9.78 22.78 26.87
N LYS A 617 8.53 22.94 27.34
CA LYS A 617 8.24 23.03 28.78
C LYS A 617 8.68 21.74 29.51
N ALA A 618 8.28 20.58 28.99
CA ALA A 618 8.62 19.29 29.60
C ALA A 618 10.12 19.02 29.64
N ALA A 619 10.84 19.40 28.58
CA ALA A 619 12.29 19.30 28.53
C ALA A 619 12.96 20.26 29.53
N LYS A 620 12.49 21.50 29.62
CA LYS A 620 12.96 22.49 30.61
C LYS A 620 12.74 22.03 32.04
N ASP A 621 11.57 21.47 32.34
CA ASP A 621 11.23 20.92 33.64
C ASP A 621 12.12 19.71 33.99
N ALA A 622 12.67 19.00 32.99
CA ALA A 622 13.66 17.94 33.09
C ALA A 622 15.13 18.46 33.12
N GLY A 623 15.35 19.79 33.13
CA GLY A 623 16.67 20.40 33.12
C GLY A 623 17.39 20.43 31.77
N GLN A 624 16.64 20.31 30.67
CA GLN A 624 17.17 20.39 29.30
C GLN A 624 16.52 21.56 28.55
N GLU A 625 17.31 22.51 28.06
CA GLU A 625 16.81 23.57 27.22
C GLU A 625 16.86 23.15 25.76
N VAL A 626 15.70 23.11 25.10
CA VAL A 626 15.56 22.79 23.68
C VAL A 626 14.57 23.74 23.00
N THR A 627 14.75 23.96 21.74
CA THR A 627 13.75 24.57 20.86
C THR A 627 13.19 23.51 19.93
N VAL A 628 11.89 23.34 19.90
CA VAL A 628 11.23 22.42 18.97
C VAL A 628 10.92 23.22 17.69
N PRO A 629 11.43 22.81 16.53
CA PRO A 629 11.15 23.45 15.25
C PRO A 629 9.64 23.52 14.97
N PHE A 630 9.20 24.65 14.47
CA PHE A 630 7.81 24.86 14.03
C PHE A 630 7.81 25.67 12.72
N THR A 631 7.11 25.16 11.72
CA THR A 631 6.94 25.82 10.44
C THR A 631 5.46 26.16 10.24
N PRO A 632 5.09 27.46 10.11
CA PRO A 632 3.70 27.88 9.86
C PRO A 632 3.31 27.64 8.38
N GLY A 633 2.00 27.75 8.10
CA GLY A 633 1.46 27.69 6.73
C GLY A 633 0.45 26.57 6.50
N ARG A 634 -0.05 25.92 7.56
CA ARG A 634 -1.24 25.06 7.48
C ARG A 634 -2.48 25.92 7.45
N ALA A 635 -3.56 25.39 6.86
CA ALA A 635 -4.86 26.06 6.83
C ALA A 635 -5.94 25.14 7.44
N ASP A 636 -7.10 25.71 7.72
CA ASP A 636 -8.21 25.00 8.38
C ASP A 636 -9.25 24.60 7.34
N ALA A 637 -9.47 23.30 7.16
CA ALA A 637 -10.52 22.77 6.29
C ALA A 637 -11.91 22.97 6.92
N SER A 638 -12.92 23.04 6.09
CA SER A 638 -14.32 22.99 6.52
C SER A 638 -14.85 21.56 6.53
N GLN A 639 -16.03 21.36 7.17
CA GLN A 639 -16.73 20.07 7.11
C GLN A 639 -17.12 19.72 5.65
N ALA A 640 -17.49 20.68 4.83
CA ALA A 640 -17.81 20.47 3.42
C ALA A 640 -16.59 20.07 2.57
N GLN A 641 -15.38 20.33 3.05
CA GLN A 641 -14.11 19.92 2.43
C GLN A 641 -13.59 18.60 3.01
N THR A 642 -14.37 17.90 3.82
CA THR A 642 -13.99 16.65 4.48
C THR A 642 -14.91 15.53 4.04
N ASP A 643 -14.39 14.62 3.24
CA ASP A 643 -15.09 13.40 2.83
C ASP A 643 -15.17 12.43 4.01
N VAL A 644 -16.28 12.50 4.75
CA VAL A 644 -16.50 11.76 6.00
C VAL A 644 -16.31 10.25 5.79
N HIS A 645 -16.84 9.71 4.70
CA HIS A 645 -16.76 8.28 4.40
C HIS A 645 -15.33 7.82 4.13
N SER A 646 -14.58 8.59 3.35
CA SER A 646 -13.20 8.25 3.05
C SER A 646 -12.21 8.62 4.15
N PHE A 647 -12.60 9.45 5.11
CA PHE A 647 -11.84 9.73 6.34
C PHE A 647 -12.03 8.67 7.43
N ALA A 648 -13.16 7.95 7.47
CA ALA A 648 -13.42 6.93 8.47
C ALA A 648 -12.30 5.85 8.54
N PRO A 649 -11.76 5.34 7.42
CA PRO A 649 -10.64 4.39 7.44
C PRO A 649 -9.31 4.93 7.99
N LEU A 650 -9.19 6.24 8.24
CA LEU A 650 -8.02 6.82 8.91
C LEU A 650 -8.08 6.67 10.44
N GLU A 651 -9.23 6.26 11.00
CA GLU A 651 -9.33 5.94 12.42
C GLU A 651 -8.34 4.81 12.76
N PRO A 652 -7.40 5.05 13.69
CA PRO A 652 -6.44 4.01 14.03
C PRO A 652 -7.13 2.87 14.79
N ALA A 653 -6.96 1.65 14.32
CA ALA A 653 -7.33 0.44 15.04
C ALA A 653 -6.55 0.32 16.36
N ALA A 654 -5.31 0.76 16.33
CA ALA A 654 -4.42 0.84 17.49
C ALA A 654 -3.51 2.06 17.37
N ASP A 655 -3.18 2.66 18.51
CA ASP A 655 -2.15 3.68 18.61
C ASP A 655 -1.18 3.30 19.73
N GLY A 656 -0.16 2.52 19.41
CA GLY A 656 0.85 2.08 20.35
C GLY A 656 1.66 3.22 20.95
N PHE A 657 1.73 4.36 20.27
CA PHE A 657 2.40 5.56 20.78
C PHE A 657 1.65 6.20 21.96
N ARG A 658 0.31 6.09 21.99
CA ARG A 658 -0.54 6.53 23.09
C ARG A 658 -1.08 5.37 23.95
N ASN A 659 -0.51 4.18 23.79
CA ASN A 659 -0.87 2.96 24.51
C ASN A 659 -2.37 2.61 24.42
N TRP A 660 -2.93 2.74 23.22
CA TRP A 660 -4.35 2.51 22.95
C TRP A 660 -4.57 1.38 21.95
N LEU A 661 -5.60 0.59 22.23
CA LEU A 661 -6.07 -0.49 21.37
C LEU A 661 -7.59 -0.41 21.29
N GLY A 662 -8.13 -0.24 20.07
CA GLY A 662 -9.57 -0.02 19.85
C GLY A 662 -10.44 -1.26 20.06
N GLY A 663 -9.83 -2.43 20.10
CA GLY A 663 -10.51 -3.69 20.30
C GLY A 663 -9.55 -4.87 20.37
N ARG A 664 -10.10 -6.07 20.36
CA ARG A 664 -9.32 -7.30 20.30
C ARG A 664 -9.03 -7.65 18.85
N TYR A 665 -7.75 -7.76 18.52
CA TYR A 665 -7.29 -8.13 17.19
C TYR A 665 -6.57 -9.47 17.19
N SER A 666 -6.52 -10.15 16.05
CA SER A 666 -5.82 -11.42 15.85
C SER A 666 -4.30 -11.23 15.74
N VAL A 667 -3.83 -10.01 15.45
CA VAL A 667 -2.40 -9.65 15.50
C VAL A 667 -2.06 -8.95 16.81
N PRO A 668 -0.87 -9.19 17.36
CA PRO A 668 -0.46 -8.59 18.62
C PRO A 668 -0.24 -7.07 18.49
N ALA A 669 -0.44 -6.35 19.58
CA ALA A 669 -0.37 -4.89 19.61
C ALA A 669 1.00 -4.32 19.17
N GLU A 670 2.09 -5.03 19.42
CA GLU A 670 3.43 -4.66 18.96
C GLU A 670 3.58 -4.72 17.42
N ALA A 671 2.88 -5.63 16.74
CA ALA A 671 2.86 -5.64 15.27
C ALA A 671 2.09 -4.45 14.72
N LEU A 672 0.97 -4.06 15.35
CA LEU A 672 0.21 -2.86 15.01
C LEU A 672 1.00 -1.57 15.28
N LEU A 673 1.90 -1.56 16.28
CA LEU A 673 2.82 -0.45 16.49
C LEU A 673 3.81 -0.31 15.32
N ILE A 674 4.41 -1.41 14.86
CA ILE A 674 5.30 -1.39 13.69
C ILE A 674 4.58 -0.88 12.45
N ASP A 675 3.37 -1.38 12.19
CA ASP A 675 2.55 -0.93 11.08
C ASP A 675 2.30 0.58 11.13
N ARG A 676 1.91 1.10 12.28
CA ARG A 676 1.69 2.53 12.46
C ARG A 676 2.96 3.34 12.28
N ALA A 677 4.09 2.87 12.82
CA ALA A 677 5.40 3.51 12.64
C ALA A 677 5.82 3.55 11.17
N GLN A 678 5.56 2.47 10.43
CA GLN A 678 5.83 2.40 8.99
C GLN A 678 4.96 3.40 8.21
N LEU A 679 3.65 3.48 8.50
CA LEU A 679 2.76 4.49 7.88
C LEU A 679 3.20 5.93 8.18
N LEU A 680 3.79 6.17 9.36
CA LEU A 680 4.40 7.45 9.72
C LEU A 680 5.84 7.60 9.19
N THR A 681 6.31 6.69 8.34
CA THR A 681 7.66 6.69 7.78
C THR A 681 8.80 6.72 8.80
N LEU A 682 8.54 6.23 10.01
CA LEU A 682 9.50 6.23 11.11
C LEU A 682 10.50 5.08 10.98
N THR A 683 11.75 5.37 11.32
CA THR A 683 12.76 4.34 11.56
C THR A 683 12.58 3.72 12.96
N ALA A 684 13.22 2.58 13.21
CA ALA A 684 13.14 1.92 14.51
C ALA A 684 13.67 2.82 15.68
N PRO A 685 14.77 3.59 15.55
CA PRO A 685 15.17 4.57 16.56
C PRO A 685 14.13 5.68 16.77
N GLU A 686 13.54 6.24 15.70
CA GLU A 686 12.50 7.29 15.80
C GLU A 686 11.24 6.76 16.50
N MET A 687 10.78 5.56 16.16
CA MET A 687 9.68 4.89 16.86
C MET A 687 10.01 4.71 18.35
N THR A 688 11.21 4.25 18.66
CA THR A 688 11.66 3.96 20.04
C THR A 688 11.65 5.22 20.91
N VAL A 689 12.23 6.33 20.44
CA VAL A 689 12.26 7.58 21.23
C VAL A 689 10.85 8.18 21.38
N LEU A 690 10.00 8.06 20.36
CA LEU A 690 8.62 8.55 20.43
C LEU A 690 7.78 7.76 21.45
N VAL A 691 7.87 6.42 21.46
CA VAL A 691 7.14 5.61 22.45
C VAL A 691 7.59 5.98 23.86
N GLY A 692 8.90 5.94 24.14
CA GLY A 692 9.43 6.25 25.47
C GLY A 692 9.12 7.69 25.94
N GLY A 693 9.25 8.66 25.02
CA GLY A 693 8.96 10.06 25.32
C GLY A 693 7.47 10.33 25.56
N LEU A 694 6.57 9.79 24.72
CA LEU A 694 5.13 9.97 24.92
C LEU A 694 4.63 9.31 26.22
N ARG A 695 5.27 8.21 26.66
CA ARG A 695 4.97 7.60 27.97
C ARG A 695 5.30 8.55 29.13
N VAL A 696 6.53 9.10 29.18
CA VAL A 696 6.92 10.00 30.26
C VAL A 696 6.16 11.33 30.21
N LEU A 697 5.71 11.77 29.02
CA LEU A 697 4.87 12.95 28.87
C LEU A 697 3.41 12.71 29.27
N GLY A 698 3.03 11.46 29.59
CA GLY A 698 1.67 11.11 30.00
C GLY A 698 0.65 11.16 28.87
N ALA A 699 1.07 10.91 27.63
CA ALA A 699 0.20 11.00 26.45
C ALA A 699 -0.72 9.78 26.25
N ASN A 700 -0.73 8.81 27.15
CA ASN A 700 -1.60 7.63 27.07
C ASN A 700 -3.08 8.02 27.05
N VAL A 701 -3.84 7.34 26.20
CA VAL A 701 -5.30 7.54 26.11
C VAL A 701 -5.96 7.23 27.46
N GLY A 702 -6.90 8.07 27.89
CA GLY A 702 -7.61 7.92 29.16
C GLY A 702 -6.74 8.15 30.40
N GLY A 703 -5.54 8.71 30.24
CA GLY A 703 -4.60 8.90 31.37
C GLY A 703 -4.10 7.58 31.96
N ALA A 704 -4.14 6.48 31.18
CA ALA A 704 -3.68 5.17 31.62
C ALA A 704 -2.19 5.21 32.06
N LYS A 705 -1.88 4.56 33.17
CA LYS A 705 -0.53 4.54 33.73
C LYS A 705 0.37 3.40 33.26
N HIS A 706 -0.17 2.51 32.43
CA HIS A 706 0.62 1.42 31.85
C HIS A 706 1.75 1.98 30.98
N GLY A 707 2.97 1.53 31.22
CA GLY A 707 4.16 1.98 30.52
C GLY A 707 4.71 3.35 30.95
N VAL A 708 4.11 4.02 31.95
CA VAL A 708 4.64 5.29 32.48
C VAL A 708 5.73 4.94 33.50
N PHE A 709 6.94 4.63 33.01
CA PHE A 709 8.06 4.20 33.86
C PHE A 709 8.89 5.38 34.34
N THR A 710 8.24 6.33 35.02
CA THR A 710 8.89 7.49 35.64
C THR A 710 8.11 7.97 36.85
N ASP A 711 8.82 8.50 37.85
CA ASP A 711 8.24 9.17 39.00
C ASP A 711 7.93 10.66 38.73
N LYS A 712 8.24 11.13 37.49
CA LYS A 712 8.11 12.54 37.10
C LYS A 712 7.30 12.67 35.81
N PRO A 713 6.03 12.21 35.76
CA PRO A 713 5.22 12.30 34.57
C PRO A 713 5.06 13.76 34.13
N GLY A 714 5.09 14.00 32.81
CA GLY A 714 5.04 15.33 32.23
C GLY A 714 6.41 15.99 32.03
N GLN A 715 7.50 15.36 32.47
CA GLN A 715 8.87 15.79 32.18
C GLN A 715 9.50 14.90 31.10
N LEU A 716 10.22 15.50 30.16
CA LEU A 716 10.87 14.75 29.05
C LEU A 716 12.21 14.20 29.51
N THR A 717 12.17 13.09 30.24
CA THR A 717 13.34 12.36 30.77
C THR A 717 13.54 11.04 30.02
N ASN A 718 14.73 10.45 30.07
CA ASN A 718 15.00 9.10 29.58
C ASN A 718 14.65 8.00 30.59
N ASP A 719 13.92 8.32 31.65
CA ASP A 719 13.57 7.39 32.75
C ASP A 719 12.87 6.13 32.24
N TRP A 720 12.03 6.26 31.19
CA TRP A 720 11.33 5.13 30.58
C TRP A 720 12.31 4.01 30.19
N PHE A 721 13.42 4.34 29.55
CA PHE A 721 14.41 3.37 29.09
C PHE A 721 15.21 2.80 30.28
N VAL A 722 15.58 3.66 31.20
CA VAL A 722 16.33 3.25 32.40
C VAL A 722 15.52 2.26 33.24
N ASN A 723 14.25 2.55 33.49
CA ASN A 723 13.37 1.73 34.31
C ASN A 723 12.86 0.47 33.60
N LEU A 724 12.66 0.53 32.26
CA LEU A 724 12.34 -0.66 31.46
C LEU A 724 13.43 -1.72 31.54
N LEU A 725 14.69 -1.30 31.48
CA LEU A 725 15.87 -2.18 31.46
C LEU A 725 16.45 -2.45 32.87
N ASP A 726 15.81 -1.93 33.91
CA ASP A 726 16.26 -2.15 35.30
C ASP A 726 16.16 -3.62 35.68
N MET A 727 17.33 -4.27 35.90
CA MET A 727 17.44 -5.67 36.31
C MET A 727 16.84 -5.98 37.67
N ASN A 728 16.58 -4.98 38.50
CA ASN A 728 15.91 -5.16 39.78
C ASN A 728 14.38 -5.29 39.63
N THR A 729 13.84 -5.07 38.46
CA THR A 729 12.42 -5.25 38.17
C THR A 729 12.19 -6.65 37.59
N ALA A 730 11.24 -7.40 38.20
CA ALA A 730 10.76 -8.67 37.69
C ALA A 730 9.35 -8.48 37.08
N TRP A 731 9.16 -8.87 35.85
CA TRP A 731 7.91 -8.74 35.16
C TRP A 731 7.08 -10.02 35.19
N LYS A 732 5.78 -9.91 35.44
CA LYS A 732 4.82 -11.00 35.35
C LYS A 732 3.59 -10.59 34.56
N PRO A 733 3.02 -11.45 33.71
CA PRO A 733 1.76 -11.16 33.06
C PRO A 733 0.64 -11.10 34.10
N THR A 734 -0.32 -10.21 33.90
CA THR A 734 -1.50 -10.07 34.78
C THR A 734 -2.62 -11.03 34.44
N SER A 735 -2.55 -11.67 33.26
CA SER A 735 -3.50 -12.67 32.78
C SER A 735 -2.84 -13.61 31.78
N ASP A 736 -3.53 -14.72 31.47
CA ASP A 736 -3.08 -15.68 30.45
C ASP A 736 -3.00 -15.07 29.06
N ALA A 737 -3.80 -14.04 28.75
CA ALA A 737 -3.74 -13.30 27.50
C ALA A 737 -2.44 -12.51 27.31
N ARG A 738 -1.69 -12.25 28.39
CA ARG A 738 -0.39 -11.54 28.37
C ARG A 738 -0.43 -10.18 27.67
N GLU A 739 -1.54 -9.45 27.82
CA GLU A 739 -1.68 -8.11 27.24
C GLU A 739 -1.11 -7.03 28.16
N SER A 740 -1.14 -7.25 29.47
CA SER A 740 -0.59 -6.38 30.48
C SER A 740 0.27 -7.14 31.49
N PHE A 741 1.20 -6.41 32.12
CA PHE A 741 2.23 -6.96 32.98
C PHE A 741 2.39 -6.08 34.22
N GLU A 742 2.75 -6.72 35.32
CA GLU A 742 3.16 -6.09 36.58
C GLU A 742 4.66 -6.26 36.76
N GLY A 743 5.36 -5.15 36.98
CA GLY A 743 6.77 -5.10 37.35
C GLY A 743 6.91 -4.93 38.87
N SER A 744 7.61 -5.85 39.53
CA SER A 744 7.86 -5.81 40.95
C SER A 744 9.36 -5.81 41.29
N ASP A 745 9.73 -5.23 42.42
CA ASP A 745 11.09 -5.28 42.92
C ASP A 745 11.51 -6.71 43.20
N ARG A 746 12.65 -7.13 42.69
CA ARG A 746 13.12 -8.52 42.73
C ARG A 746 13.51 -8.97 44.14
N LYS A 747 13.86 -8.01 45.04
CA LYS A 747 14.32 -8.31 46.41
C LYS A 747 13.18 -8.46 47.40
N ASN A 748 12.17 -7.60 47.29
CA ASN A 748 11.10 -7.52 48.29
C ASN A 748 9.69 -7.76 47.71
N GLY A 749 9.55 -7.93 46.42
CA GLY A 749 8.28 -8.20 45.75
C GLY A 749 7.34 -6.99 45.63
N ALA A 750 7.77 -5.80 46.04
CA ALA A 750 6.93 -4.60 45.97
C ALA A 750 6.62 -4.23 44.54
N ALA A 751 5.35 -3.92 44.26
CA ALA A 751 4.92 -3.45 42.93
C ALA A 751 5.60 -2.10 42.58
N LYS A 752 6.17 -2.01 41.37
CA LYS A 752 6.84 -0.79 40.88
C LYS A 752 6.12 -0.18 39.71
N TRP A 753 5.86 -0.99 38.67
CA TRP A 753 5.37 -0.54 37.39
C TRP A 753 4.26 -1.44 36.85
N THR A 754 3.49 -0.92 35.94
CA THR A 754 2.63 -1.73 35.07
C THR A 754 2.93 -1.37 33.61
N GLY A 755 2.94 -2.34 32.72
CA GLY A 755 3.22 -2.17 31.30
C GLY A 755 2.33 -3.01 30.42
N THR A 756 2.30 -2.70 29.15
CA THR A 756 1.64 -3.50 28.11
C THR A 756 2.67 -4.27 27.28
N ARG A 757 2.19 -5.10 26.35
CA ARG A 757 3.06 -5.78 25.36
C ARG A 757 3.92 -4.77 24.59
N ILE A 758 3.32 -3.62 24.22
CA ILE A 758 4.01 -2.54 23.51
C ILE A 758 5.19 -2.00 24.31
N ASP A 759 5.04 -1.86 25.61
CA ASP A 759 6.13 -1.35 26.46
C ASP A 759 7.24 -2.37 26.62
N LEU A 760 6.88 -3.63 26.88
CA LEU A 760 7.87 -4.67 27.20
C LEU A 760 8.60 -5.21 25.95
N VAL A 761 8.05 -5.05 24.76
CA VAL A 761 8.73 -5.49 23.52
C VAL A 761 10.08 -4.80 23.33
N PHE A 762 10.22 -3.55 23.80
CA PHE A 762 11.49 -2.81 23.72
C PHE A 762 12.57 -3.34 24.68
N GLY A 763 12.19 -4.12 25.67
CA GLY A 763 13.14 -4.84 26.53
C GLY A 763 13.34 -6.30 26.11
N SER A 764 12.42 -6.89 25.34
CA SER A 764 12.44 -8.32 24.98
C SER A 764 12.96 -8.59 23.56
N ASN A 765 12.53 -7.80 22.55
CA ASN A 765 13.04 -7.93 21.19
C ASN A 765 14.50 -7.45 21.13
N ALA A 766 15.41 -8.26 20.61
CA ALA A 766 16.85 -8.00 20.66
C ALA A 766 17.25 -6.68 19.95
N GLN A 767 16.64 -6.38 18.80
CA GLN A 767 16.93 -5.16 18.04
C GLN A 767 16.38 -3.92 18.75
N LEU A 768 15.14 -3.96 19.20
CA LEU A 768 14.53 -2.84 19.94
C LEU A 768 15.21 -2.59 21.27
N ARG A 769 15.62 -3.67 21.97
CA ARG A 769 16.40 -3.55 23.22
C ARG A 769 17.75 -2.90 22.96
N ALA A 770 18.49 -3.28 21.93
CA ALA A 770 19.77 -2.66 21.61
C ALA A 770 19.63 -1.14 21.37
N ILE A 771 18.53 -0.70 20.76
CA ILE A 771 18.21 0.73 20.59
C ILE A 771 17.84 1.37 21.94
N ALA A 772 17.02 0.70 22.75
CA ALA A 772 16.62 1.19 24.07
C ALA A 772 17.83 1.35 25.02
N GLU A 773 18.82 0.44 24.96
CA GLU A 773 20.07 0.51 25.74
C GLU A 773 20.85 1.80 25.44
N VAL A 774 20.85 2.29 24.19
CA VAL A 774 21.49 3.57 23.84
C VAL A 774 20.88 4.71 24.66
N TYR A 775 19.54 4.75 24.77
CA TYR A 775 18.85 5.80 25.49
C TYR A 775 18.78 5.61 27.00
N ALA A 776 19.01 4.40 27.49
CA ALA A 776 19.12 4.09 28.90
C ALA A 776 20.50 4.43 29.51
N SER A 777 21.51 4.67 28.70
CA SER A 777 22.87 4.96 29.12
C SER A 777 22.96 6.26 29.94
N ALA A 778 23.91 6.36 30.85
CA ALA A 778 24.03 7.47 31.82
C ALA A 778 24.26 8.84 31.14
N ASP A 779 24.89 8.85 29.95
CA ASP A 779 25.20 10.03 29.13
C ASP A 779 24.11 10.34 28.08
N ALA A 780 23.06 9.55 28.01
CA ALA A 780 22.09 9.61 26.93
C ALA A 780 21.02 10.70 27.07
N LYS A 781 20.89 11.38 28.20
CA LYS A 781 19.80 12.33 28.46
C LYS A 781 19.63 13.39 27.38
N LYS A 782 20.71 14.05 26.98
CA LYS A 782 20.71 15.08 25.93
C LYS A 782 20.43 14.48 24.56
N LYS A 783 21.02 13.31 24.27
CA LYS A 783 20.78 12.59 23.00
C LYS A 783 19.33 12.21 22.86
N PHE A 784 18.74 11.62 23.90
CA PHE A 784 17.32 11.23 23.91
C PHE A 784 16.40 12.41 23.57
N VAL A 785 16.56 13.53 24.31
CA VAL A 785 15.73 14.72 24.09
C VAL A 785 15.90 15.26 22.65
N GLY A 786 17.14 15.33 22.15
CA GLY A 786 17.42 15.77 20.79
C GLY A 786 16.82 14.88 19.73
N ASP A 787 16.90 13.56 19.87
CA ASP A 787 16.36 12.61 18.93
C ASP A 787 14.82 12.53 19.00
N PHE A 788 14.24 12.65 20.20
CA PHE A 788 12.80 12.80 20.37
C PHE A 788 12.26 14.04 19.64
N VAL A 789 12.90 15.19 19.82
CA VAL A 789 12.51 16.44 19.14
C VAL A 789 12.56 16.28 17.63
N LYS A 790 13.59 15.63 17.08
CA LYS A 790 13.69 15.38 15.63
C LYS A 790 12.55 14.47 15.12
N ALA A 791 12.31 13.36 15.83
CA ALA A 791 11.25 12.41 15.46
C ALA A 791 9.86 13.05 15.60
N TRP A 792 9.62 13.85 16.65
CA TRP A 792 8.40 14.62 16.82
C TRP A 792 8.19 15.62 15.67
N THR A 793 9.20 16.43 15.36
CA THR A 793 9.14 17.40 14.26
C THR A 793 8.84 16.71 12.94
N LYS A 794 9.49 15.57 12.66
CA LYS A 794 9.20 14.77 11.47
C LYS A 794 7.71 14.43 11.38
N VAL A 795 7.10 13.88 12.44
CA VAL A 795 5.67 13.52 12.43
C VAL A 795 4.78 14.74 12.22
N MET A 796 5.10 15.89 12.86
CA MET A 796 4.34 17.12 12.70
C MET A 796 4.42 17.73 11.29
N GLU A 797 5.45 17.40 10.51
CA GLU A 797 5.70 17.97 9.18
C GLU A 797 5.41 16.99 8.01
N LEU A 798 4.97 15.75 8.29
CA LEU A 798 4.77 14.72 7.26
C LEU A 798 3.78 15.11 6.16
N ASP A 799 2.81 15.95 6.45
CA ASP A 799 1.76 16.40 5.55
C ASP A 799 2.07 17.72 4.84
N ARG A 800 3.33 18.16 4.85
CA ARG A 800 3.79 19.38 4.17
C ARG A 800 4.55 19.01 2.91
N PHE A 801 4.04 19.43 1.77
CA PHE A 801 4.54 19.10 0.44
C PHE A 801 4.89 20.36 -0.35
#